data_bce4e007e8b956f84706b075f3361056
#
_entry.id   bce4e007e8b956f84706b075f3361056
#
_cell.length_a   1.000
_cell.length_b   1.000
_cell.length_c   1.000
_cell.angle_alpha   90.00
_cell.angle_beta   90.00
_cell.angle_gamma   90.00
#
_symmetry.space_group_name_H-M   'P 1'
#
loop_
_entity.id
_entity.type
_entity.pdbx_description
1 polymer ?
#
loop_
_entity_poly.entity_id
_entity_poly.type
_entity_poly.pdbx_seq_one_letter_code
_entity_poly.pdbx_strand_id
1 'polypeptide(L)'
;RVTRTATPETAVTWSPDSTKVAYLGLRDAVNHVYLYDFLKRAETQITSDPRSDAGPRFSPDGKSIAFVRDRKDLRVLDLGSKQERVLASGFIGGGYGGGFAWSPDSQWIAYTATETRGLRNIYVVPAAGGTGRPVTFLADTNVNSVQWSPDGKFLLYETSQRTETPQVARVDLVPRQPKFAEERFDDLFKPEAPAARGGRGRGANSETTAAPPPKVEIDFDGIRERVSMLPIGLPVANPEISPDGKTLLFAATIGGQSNLYLYPLDETQPSSGGRAGRGGGGARNPRQLTTTPGPKTRAQFSRDSREIYFLEGGRVQSLTVESRQSRPVNVTGEMDVDFQQEKMAVFEQAWAGQRDGFWQPNFNGADWNAVRKTYAPLIEASRTPDEMGAILRMMIGELNSSHSGVSAPGAEGAAGRGSVGQLGLSFDRAVYERSGVLKIAAVLPHSPADLAKIQPGEELRAVDGTPTGPRVNLDELLEHKIGKRVTLNVDGKDVAVQPVASLADQIYRKWVEDNRAYVTRISNGKLGYVHMRDMSEEALTQLYLDLDSENRSRQGIVVDIRNNNGGFVNAYALDVLSRRPYLTMTQRGGPPAPARTELGQRSLELPTILVVNQHSLSDAEDFTEGYRTLKLGKVVGEPTAGWIVYTGAMPLIDGSSMRMPSTLITGHDGKQMENNPRPVDIEVSRPIGESYTGKDSQLDAAVRELLAELAHP
;
A
#
# COMPACT_ATOMS: atom_id res chain seq x y z
N ARG A 1 26.29 -21.52 -0.49
CA ARG A 1 24.94 -22.04 -0.52
C ARG A 1 24.69 -22.78 0.81
N VAL A 2 23.73 -22.35 1.60
CA VAL A 2 23.39 -22.92 2.92
C VAL A 2 22.50 -24.15 2.74
N THR A 3 21.50 -24.01 1.86
CA THR A 3 20.53 -25.06 1.54
C THR A 3 20.72 -25.55 0.10
N ARG A 4 20.29 -26.76 -0.21
CA ARG A 4 20.37 -27.36 -1.56
C ARG A 4 19.02 -27.74 -2.13
N THR A 5 17.97 -27.18 -1.58
CA THR A 5 16.59 -27.44 -2.00
C THR A 5 16.19 -26.57 -3.19
N ALA A 6 15.24 -27.05 -3.98
CA ALA A 6 14.63 -26.30 -5.07
C ALA A 6 13.44 -25.44 -4.62
N THR A 7 13.06 -25.54 -3.34
CA THR A 7 11.92 -24.82 -2.78
C THR A 7 12.35 -23.48 -2.15
N PRO A 8 11.45 -22.49 -2.10
CA PRO A 8 11.76 -21.19 -1.51
C PRO A 8 12.04 -21.29 0.00
N GLU A 9 13.04 -20.57 0.44
CA GLU A 9 13.38 -20.36 1.83
C GLU A 9 13.22 -18.90 2.18
N THR A 10 12.40 -18.63 3.19
CA THR A 10 11.95 -17.27 3.52
C THR A 10 12.08 -16.98 5.02
N ALA A 11 11.81 -15.75 5.42
CA ALA A 11 11.78 -15.33 6.82
C ALA A 11 13.02 -15.71 7.63
N VAL A 12 14.21 -15.48 7.06
CA VAL A 12 15.50 -15.81 7.69
C VAL A 12 15.74 -14.95 8.92
N THR A 13 16.11 -15.59 10.03
CA THR A 13 16.51 -14.93 11.28
C THR A 13 17.77 -15.56 11.85
N TRP A 14 18.70 -14.71 12.37
CA TRP A 14 19.95 -15.16 12.97
C TRP A 14 19.79 -15.45 14.46
N SER A 15 20.48 -16.48 14.94
CA SER A 15 20.65 -16.66 16.39
C SER A 15 21.48 -15.51 16.98
N PRO A 16 21.27 -15.16 18.26
CA PRO A 16 21.99 -14.05 18.90
C PRO A 16 23.52 -14.20 18.88
N ASP A 17 24.02 -15.43 18.89
CA ASP A 17 25.44 -15.76 18.81
C ASP A 17 25.98 -15.81 17.36
N SER A 18 25.13 -15.57 16.35
CA SER A 18 25.46 -15.61 14.92
C SER A 18 26.00 -16.98 14.42
N THR A 19 25.74 -18.07 15.14
CA THR A 19 26.18 -19.42 14.75
C THR A 19 25.12 -20.20 14.00
N LYS A 20 23.85 -19.75 14.04
CA LYS A 20 22.73 -20.44 13.40
C LYS A 20 21.80 -19.45 12.69
N VAL A 21 21.07 -19.95 11.71
CA VAL A 21 19.93 -19.27 11.12
C VAL A 21 18.69 -20.17 11.22
N ALA A 22 17.56 -19.57 11.57
CA ALA A 22 16.26 -20.19 11.40
C ALA A 22 15.54 -19.56 10.20
N TYR A 23 14.78 -20.36 9.48
CA TYR A 23 14.07 -19.91 8.28
C TYR A 23 12.85 -20.80 8.03
N LEU A 24 11.94 -20.32 7.18
CA LEU A 24 10.84 -21.12 6.66
C LEU A 24 11.27 -21.82 5.39
N GLY A 25 11.08 -23.13 5.33
CA GLY A 25 11.24 -23.92 4.12
C GLY A 25 9.89 -24.52 3.71
N LEU A 26 9.49 -24.31 2.46
CA LEU A 26 8.32 -24.95 1.89
C LEU A 26 8.69 -26.39 1.49
N ARG A 27 8.12 -27.37 2.18
CA ARG A 27 8.30 -28.81 1.88
C ARG A 27 6.90 -29.45 1.85
N ASP A 28 6.62 -30.25 0.83
CA ASP A 28 5.30 -30.88 0.66
C ASP A 28 4.13 -29.88 0.76
N ALA A 29 4.37 -28.69 0.19
CA ALA A 29 3.45 -27.56 0.22
C ALA A 29 3.10 -27.02 1.62
N VAL A 30 3.91 -27.31 2.65
CA VAL A 30 3.76 -26.78 4.03
C VAL A 30 5.02 -26.01 4.42
N ASN A 31 4.84 -24.82 4.99
CA ASN A 31 5.94 -24.06 5.54
C ASN A 31 6.29 -24.58 6.94
N HIS A 32 7.51 -25.06 7.09
CA HIS A 32 8.06 -25.47 8.38
C HIS A 32 9.26 -24.63 8.77
N VAL A 33 9.54 -24.56 10.07
CA VAL A 33 10.75 -23.91 10.58
C VAL A 33 11.92 -24.88 10.52
N TYR A 34 12.97 -24.44 9.84
CA TYR A 34 14.26 -25.14 9.73
C TYR A 34 15.34 -24.34 10.44
N LEU A 35 16.34 -25.06 10.95
CA LEU A 35 17.52 -24.51 11.60
C LEU A 35 18.76 -24.96 10.85
N TYR A 36 19.59 -24.05 10.37
CA TYR A 36 20.92 -24.37 9.87
C TYR A 36 21.98 -23.93 10.88
N ASP A 37 22.82 -24.89 11.28
CA ASP A 37 23.94 -24.67 12.19
C ASP A 37 25.23 -24.57 11.36
N PHE A 38 25.90 -23.40 11.36
CA PHE A 38 27.10 -23.14 10.59
C PHE A 38 28.33 -23.90 11.13
N LEU A 39 28.37 -24.18 12.44
CA LEU A 39 29.47 -24.94 13.05
C LEU A 39 29.40 -26.43 12.68
N LYS A 40 28.19 -26.97 12.67
CA LYS A 40 27.94 -28.37 12.29
C LYS A 40 27.76 -28.55 10.78
N ARG A 41 27.54 -27.46 10.03
CA ARG A 41 27.16 -27.45 8.60
C ARG A 41 25.97 -28.36 8.30
N ALA A 42 24.98 -28.35 9.16
CA ALA A 42 23.82 -29.23 9.11
C ALA A 42 22.52 -28.45 9.23
N GLU A 43 21.54 -28.89 8.44
CA GLU A 43 20.15 -28.46 8.51
C GLU A 43 19.35 -29.41 9.40
N THR A 44 18.42 -28.87 10.17
CA THR A 44 17.48 -29.63 10.98
C THR A 44 16.08 -29.02 10.87
N GLN A 45 15.11 -29.83 10.51
CA GLN A 45 13.70 -29.46 10.63
C GLN A 45 13.30 -29.43 12.09
N ILE A 46 12.71 -28.32 12.56
CA ILE A 46 12.36 -28.16 13.98
C ILE A 46 10.85 -28.14 14.25
N THR A 47 10.03 -27.92 13.21
CA THR A 47 8.57 -28.08 13.28
C THR A 47 8.06 -29.04 12.20
N SER A 48 6.95 -29.78 12.48
CA SER A 48 6.44 -30.83 11.58
C SER A 48 4.90 -30.95 11.62
N ASP A 49 4.19 -29.92 12.11
CA ASP A 49 2.71 -29.89 12.10
C ASP A 49 2.23 -29.79 10.64
N PRO A 50 1.10 -30.42 10.25
CA PRO A 50 0.58 -30.33 8.89
C PRO A 50 0.12 -28.92 8.47
N ARG A 51 0.02 -27.96 9.40
CA ARG A 51 -0.31 -26.57 9.16
C ARG A 51 0.96 -25.74 9.01
N SER A 52 0.89 -24.72 8.15
CA SER A 52 2.03 -23.84 7.89
C SER A 52 2.40 -22.96 9.09
N ASP A 53 3.71 -22.84 9.29
CA ASP A 53 4.32 -21.91 10.24
C ASP A 53 4.76 -20.62 9.54
N ALA A 54 4.88 -19.51 10.28
CA ALA A 54 5.25 -18.20 9.77
C ALA A 54 6.14 -17.42 10.77
N GLY A 55 7.06 -16.61 10.24
CA GLY A 55 7.85 -15.61 10.97
C GLY A 55 8.66 -16.11 12.15
N PRO A 56 9.52 -17.12 12.01
CA PRO A 56 10.32 -17.60 13.12
C PRO A 56 11.25 -16.49 13.66
N ARG A 57 11.34 -16.36 14.99
CA ARG A 57 12.25 -15.41 15.67
C ARG A 57 12.89 -16.07 16.89
N PHE A 58 14.21 -16.00 16.98
CA PHE A 58 14.93 -16.42 18.18
C PHE A 58 14.59 -15.53 19.37
N SER A 59 14.54 -16.12 20.56
CA SER A 59 14.63 -15.35 21.80
C SER A 59 16.01 -14.70 21.92
N PRO A 60 16.16 -13.53 22.59
CA PRO A 60 17.44 -12.85 22.79
C PRO A 60 18.50 -13.73 23.48
N ASP A 61 18.11 -14.68 24.32
CA ASP A 61 19.02 -15.65 24.97
C ASP A 61 19.36 -16.86 24.07
N GLY A 62 18.76 -16.94 22.87
CA GLY A 62 18.99 -18.00 21.89
C GLY A 62 18.44 -19.37 22.24
N LYS A 63 17.69 -19.53 23.34
CA LYS A 63 17.20 -20.83 23.80
C LYS A 63 15.88 -21.27 23.18
N SER A 64 15.11 -20.33 22.66
CA SER A 64 13.80 -20.60 22.09
C SER A 64 13.60 -19.93 20.75
N ILE A 65 12.61 -20.44 19.97
CA ILE A 65 12.12 -19.79 18.75
C ILE A 65 10.61 -19.59 18.91
N ALA A 66 10.13 -18.37 18.68
CA ALA A 66 8.72 -18.08 18.54
C ALA A 66 8.34 -18.03 17.07
N PHE A 67 7.11 -18.42 16.75
CA PHE A 67 6.54 -18.41 15.40
C PHE A 67 5.00 -18.42 15.48
N VAL A 68 4.34 -18.12 14.35
CA VAL A 68 2.87 -18.18 14.26
C VAL A 68 2.47 -19.36 13.39
N ARG A 69 1.60 -20.24 13.89
CA ARG A 69 1.04 -21.39 13.15
C ARG A 69 -0.37 -21.10 12.68
N ASP A 70 -0.65 -21.45 11.42
CA ASP A 70 -2.00 -21.32 10.83
C ASP A 70 -2.56 -19.89 10.94
N ARG A 71 -1.71 -18.87 10.95
CA ARG A 71 -2.05 -17.45 11.13
C ARG A 71 -2.82 -17.15 12.42
N LYS A 72 -2.95 -18.10 13.33
CA LYS A 72 -3.79 -18.04 14.53
C LYS A 72 -3.04 -18.20 15.83
N ASP A 73 -2.09 -19.14 15.90
CA ASP A 73 -1.45 -19.53 17.14
C ASP A 73 -0.04 -18.98 17.23
N LEU A 74 0.20 -18.06 18.15
CA LEU A 74 1.55 -17.68 18.57
C LEU A 74 2.12 -18.79 19.44
N ARG A 75 3.23 -19.37 19.01
CA ARG A 75 3.88 -20.51 19.64
C ARG A 75 5.31 -20.23 20.00
N VAL A 76 5.81 -20.93 21.01
CA VAL A 76 7.22 -20.96 21.39
C VAL A 76 7.68 -22.42 21.44
N LEU A 77 8.79 -22.66 20.78
CA LEU A 77 9.54 -23.93 20.81
C LEU A 77 10.83 -23.72 21.62
N ASP A 78 11.03 -24.51 22.67
CA ASP A 78 12.30 -24.60 23.38
C ASP A 78 13.30 -25.49 22.60
N LEU A 79 14.45 -24.95 22.27
CA LEU A 79 15.42 -25.65 21.41
C LEU A 79 16.15 -26.78 22.12
N GLY A 80 16.24 -26.75 23.46
CA GLY A 80 16.85 -27.80 24.28
C GLY A 80 15.95 -29.00 24.47
N SER A 81 14.75 -28.77 24.98
CA SER A 81 13.77 -29.83 25.29
C SER A 81 12.92 -30.26 24.09
N LYS A 82 12.92 -29.47 23.00
CA LYS A 82 12.04 -29.65 21.84
C LYS A 82 10.54 -29.55 22.16
N GLN A 83 10.20 -29.01 23.32
CA GLN A 83 8.80 -28.80 23.70
C GLN A 83 8.24 -27.53 23.08
N GLU A 84 7.06 -27.65 22.47
CA GLU A 84 6.30 -26.57 21.86
C GLU A 84 5.10 -26.23 22.75
N ARG A 85 4.79 -24.94 22.90
CA ARG A 85 3.62 -24.45 23.63
C ARG A 85 2.92 -23.32 22.89
N VAL A 86 1.61 -23.25 23.02
CA VAL A 86 0.78 -22.13 22.55
C VAL A 86 0.80 -21.03 23.61
N LEU A 87 1.10 -19.80 23.21
CA LEU A 87 1.05 -18.63 24.09
C LEU A 87 -0.23 -17.82 23.92
N ALA A 88 -0.69 -17.70 22.68
CA ALA A 88 -1.93 -16.99 22.35
C ALA A 88 -2.56 -17.60 21.10
N SER A 89 -3.90 -17.54 21.03
CA SER A 89 -4.67 -17.94 19.86
C SER A 89 -5.62 -16.83 19.45
N GLY A 90 -5.86 -16.70 18.15
CA GLY A 90 -6.69 -15.66 17.55
C GLY A 90 -6.09 -15.20 16.22
N PHE A 91 -6.55 -14.09 15.66
CA PHE A 91 -5.96 -13.55 14.44
C PHE A 91 -4.70 -12.74 14.80
N ILE A 92 -3.53 -13.42 14.75
CA ILE A 92 -2.24 -12.89 15.18
C ILE A 92 -1.47 -12.34 13.97
N GLY A 93 -0.97 -11.11 14.08
CA GLY A 93 0.06 -10.56 13.17
C GLY A 93 -0.32 -10.42 11.71
N GLY A 94 -1.60 -10.27 11.35
CA GLY A 94 -2.03 -9.98 9.97
C GLY A 94 -1.70 -11.05 8.92
N GLY A 95 -1.19 -12.22 9.33
CA GLY A 95 -1.17 -13.41 8.48
C GLY A 95 0.14 -13.78 7.77
N TYR A 96 1.19 -12.98 7.76
CA TYR A 96 2.44 -13.32 7.03
C TYR A 96 3.71 -13.25 7.88
N GLY A 97 3.61 -13.65 9.15
CA GLY A 97 4.79 -13.92 9.97
C GLY A 97 5.44 -12.72 10.67
N GLY A 98 4.70 -11.62 10.75
CA GLY A 98 5.09 -10.48 11.57
C GLY A 98 4.20 -10.33 12.81
N GLY A 99 4.29 -9.21 13.49
CA GLY A 99 3.34 -8.81 14.53
C GLY A 99 3.66 -9.32 15.92
N PHE A 100 4.87 -9.82 16.16
CA PHE A 100 5.33 -10.10 17.52
C PHE A 100 6.82 -9.79 17.69
N ALA A 101 7.22 -9.52 18.93
CA ALA A 101 8.60 -9.24 19.31
C ALA A 101 8.89 -9.77 20.72
N TRP A 102 10.07 -10.36 20.88
CA TRP A 102 10.60 -10.77 22.18
C TRP A 102 11.04 -9.57 23.02
N SER A 103 10.80 -9.62 24.32
CA SER A 103 11.41 -8.68 25.27
C SER A 103 12.92 -8.92 25.38
N PRO A 104 13.71 -7.88 25.73
CA PRO A 104 15.17 -8.01 25.84
C PRO A 104 15.64 -9.10 26.82
N ASP A 105 14.86 -9.39 27.85
CA ASP A 105 15.14 -10.43 28.86
C ASP A 105 14.61 -11.82 28.48
N SER A 106 14.00 -11.98 27.30
CA SER A 106 13.40 -13.24 26.84
C SER A 106 12.23 -13.75 27.70
N GLN A 107 11.66 -12.92 28.61
CA GLN A 107 10.59 -13.33 29.50
C GLN A 107 9.19 -13.04 28.96
N TRP A 108 9.07 -12.13 27.99
CA TRP A 108 7.80 -11.70 27.43
C TRP A 108 7.82 -11.70 25.91
N ILE A 109 6.63 -11.85 25.32
CA ILE A 109 6.41 -11.58 23.90
C ILE A 109 5.29 -10.52 23.79
N ALA A 110 5.58 -9.42 23.09
CA ALA A 110 4.57 -8.49 22.63
C ALA A 110 4.07 -8.95 21.26
N TYR A 111 2.76 -8.93 21.04
CA TYR A 111 2.17 -9.34 19.76
C TYR A 111 0.93 -8.51 19.43
N THR A 112 0.66 -8.36 18.14
CA THR A 112 -0.58 -7.72 17.66
C THR A 112 -1.67 -8.77 17.49
N ALA A 113 -2.86 -8.46 18.01
CA ALA A 113 -4.05 -9.26 17.80
C ALA A 113 -5.20 -8.39 17.31
N THR A 114 -6.06 -8.97 16.48
CA THR A 114 -7.30 -8.34 16.02
C THR A 114 -8.44 -8.73 16.95
N GLU A 115 -9.08 -7.75 17.54
CA GLU A 115 -10.19 -7.88 18.47
C GLU A 115 -11.54 -8.02 17.75
N THR A 116 -12.61 -8.26 18.53
CA THR A 116 -13.95 -8.56 18.04
C THR A 116 -14.55 -7.54 17.07
N ARG A 117 -14.13 -6.27 17.14
CA ARG A 117 -14.58 -5.20 16.23
C ARG A 117 -13.60 -4.87 15.12
N GLY A 118 -12.63 -5.77 14.86
CA GLY A 118 -11.58 -5.52 13.89
C GLY A 118 -10.49 -4.57 14.39
N LEU A 119 -10.57 -4.10 15.65
CA LEU A 119 -9.55 -3.25 16.25
C LEU A 119 -8.28 -4.06 16.47
N ARG A 120 -7.14 -3.51 16.06
CA ARG A 120 -5.84 -4.16 16.24
C ARG A 120 -5.07 -3.48 17.37
N ASN A 121 -4.72 -4.27 18.38
CA ASN A 121 -3.98 -3.79 19.53
C ASN A 121 -2.81 -4.70 19.88
N ILE A 122 -1.88 -4.18 20.69
CA ILE A 122 -0.73 -4.92 21.19
C ILE A 122 -1.09 -5.54 22.52
N TYR A 123 -0.78 -6.82 22.62
CA TYR A 123 -0.83 -7.62 23.83
C TYR A 123 0.57 -8.03 24.24
N VAL A 124 0.76 -8.30 25.51
CA VAL A 124 1.96 -8.94 26.03
C VAL A 124 1.59 -10.22 26.77
N VAL A 125 2.40 -11.26 26.59
CA VAL A 125 2.21 -12.57 27.19
C VAL A 125 3.55 -13.07 27.76
N PRO A 126 3.56 -13.70 28.96
CA PRO A 126 4.77 -14.34 29.47
C PRO A 126 5.26 -15.45 28.53
N ALA A 127 6.54 -15.49 28.24
CA ALA A 127 7.11 -16.53 27.37
C ALA A 127 6.99 -17.93 27.97
N ALA A 128 6.86 -18.05 29.29
CA ALA A 128 6.60 -19.29 30.00
C ALA A 128 5.15 -19.80 29.86
N GLY A 129 4.25 -18.96 29.32
CA GLY A 129 2.82 -19.22 29.22
C GLY A 129 2.01 -18.37 30.21
N GLY A 130 0.73 -18.24 29.96
CA GLY A 130 -0.20 -17.43 30.76
C GLY A 130 -1.21 -16.70 29.89
N THR A 131 -1.95 -15.76 30.48
CA THR A 131 -2.95 -14.96 29.76
C THR A 131 -2.32 -13.73 29.15
N GLY A 132 -2.49 -13.53 27.83
CA GLY A 132 -2.11 -12.28 27.16
C GLY A 132 -2.93 -11.11 27.68
N ARG A 133 -2.29 -9.97 27.94
CA ARG A 133 -2.93 -8.73 28.43
C ARG A 133 -2.69 -7.60 27.44
N PRO A 134 -3.74 -6.80 27.10
CA PRO A 134 -3.58 -5.65 26.22
C PRO A 134 -2.74 -4.55 26.87
N VAL A 135 -1.93 -3.89 26.07
CA VAL A 135 -1.12 -2.75 26.49
C VAL A 135 -1.37 -1.51 25.62
N THR A 136 -2.16 -1.65 24.54
CA THR A 136 -2.63 -0.54 23.71
C THR A 136 -4.14 -0.59 23.55
N PHE A 137 -4.75 0.56 23.22
CA PHE A 137 -6.20 0.73 23.18
C PHE A 137 -6.59 1.69 22.05
N LEU A 138 -5.86 1.66 20.93
CA LEU A 138 -6.09 2.51 19.77
C LEU A 138 -7.00 1.83 18.75
N ALA A 139 -7.53 2.62 17.84
CA ALA A 139 -8.42 2.10 16.81
C ALA A 139 -7.71 1.20 15.79
N ASP A 140 -6.44 1.46 15.52
CA ASP A 140 -5.61 0.64 14.64
C ASP A 140 -4.14 0.69 15.01
N THR A 141 -3.48 -0.45 14.95
CA THR A 141 -2.05 -0.62 15.14
C THR A 141 -1.49 -1.41 13.96
N ASN A 142 -0.40 -0.92 13.34
CA ASN A 142 0.25 -1.66 12.27
C ASN A 142 0.78 -2.99 12.81
N VAL A 143 0.37 -4.08 12.19
CA VAL A 143 0.61 -5.46 12.67
C VAL A 143 2.09 -5.83 12.80
N ASN A 144 2.98 -5.17 12.07
CA ASN A 144 4.40 -5.54 11.98
C ASN A 144 5.34 -4.56 12.70
N SER A 145 4.82 -3.57 13.42
CA SER A 145 5.62 -2.45 13.90
C SER A 145 6.01 -2.50 15.38
N VAL A 146 5.53 -3.50 16.15
CA VAL A 146 5.80 -3.56 17.59
C VAL A 146 7.28 -3.83 17.89
N GLN A 147 7.88 -2.98 18.72
CA GLN A 147 9.27 -3.09 19.16
C GLN A 147 9.41 -2.77 20.64
N TRP A 148 10.27 -3.55 21.30
CA TRP A 148 10.71 -3.26 22.66
C TRP A 148 11.85 -2.26 22.65
N SER A 149 11.84 -1.33 23.61
CA SER A 149 13.06 -0.59 23.91
C SER A 149 14.15 -1.53 24.41
N PRO A 150 15.43 -1.30 24.07
CA PRO A 150 16.53 -2.16 24.55
C PRO A 150 16.66 -2.26 26.07
N ASP A 151 16.19 -1.25 26.79
CA ASP A 151 16.12 -1.23 28.27
C ASP A 151 14.84 -1.87 28.85
N GLY A 152 13.94 -2.36 27.99
CA GLY A 152 12.70 -3.03 28.37
C GLY A 152 11.64 -2.16 29.03
N LYS A 153 11.75 -0.84 28.97
CA LYS A 153 10.86 0.09 29.68
C LYS A 153 9.63 0.53 28.91
N PHE A 154 9.67 0.45 27.59
CA PHE A 154 8.56 0.86 26.75
C PHE A 154 8.50 0.05 25.45
N LEU A 155 7.34 0.09 24.80
CA LEU A 155 7.13 -0.37 23.44
C LEU A 155 6.92 0.82 22.51
N LEU A 156 7.43 0.72 21.27
CA LEU A 156 7.08 1.58 20.15
C LEU A 156 6.30 0.79 19.11
N TYR A 157 5.37 1.47 18.46
CA TYR A 157 4.58 0.89 17.39
C TYR A 157 4.00 1.98 16.48
N GLU A 158 3.77 1.63 15.23
CA GLU A 158 3.11 2.48 14.25
C GLU A 158 1.60 2.37 14.38
N THR A 159 0.91 3.49 14.32
CA THR A 159 -0.56 3.56 14.33
C THR A 159 -1.05 4.63 13.36
N SER A 160 -2.12 4.34 12.63
CA SER A 160 -2.86 5.30 11.82
C SER A 160 -4.20 4.73 11.40
N GLN A 161 -5.20 5.60 11.30
CA GLN A 161 -6.36 5.35 10.46
C GLN A 161 -6.00 5.70 9.01
N ARG A 162 -6.74 5.16 8.05
CA ARG A 162 -6.38 5.27 6.63
C ARG A 162 -6.19 6.69 6.11
N THR A 163 -6.95 7.65 6.63
CA THR A 163 -6.84 9.08 6.30
C THR A 163 -5.88 9.86 7.17
N GLU A 164 -5.30 9.21 8.16
CA GLU A 164 -4.37 9.86 9.07
C GLU A 164 -2.95 9.66 8.60
N THR A 165 -2.11 10.65 8.83
CA THR A 165 -0.65 10.47 8.67
C THR A 165 -0.16 9.41 9.63
N PRO A 166 0.54 8.36 9.17
CA PRO A 166 1.11 7.34 10.05
C PRO A 166 2.02 7.95 11.11
N GLN A 167 1.80 7.57 12.35
CA GLN A 167 2.50 8.08 13.52
C GLN A 167 3.13 6.93 14.32
N VAL A 168 4.07 7.26 15.20
CA VAL A 168 4.61 6.31 16.17
C VAL A 168 4.04 6.61 17.54
N ALA A 169 3.41 5.61 18.12
CA ALA A 169 2.98 5.64 19.51
C ALA A 169 4.00 4.93 20.40
N ARG A 170 4.06 5.39 21.63
CA ARG A 170 4.86 4.82 22.71
C ARG A 170 3.94 4.45 23.87
N VAL A 171 4.12 3.26 24.44
CA VAL A 171 3.52 2.86 25.70
C VAL A 171 4.62 2.58 26.73
N ASP A 172 4.64 3.33 27.82
CA ASP A 172 5.57 3.08 28.92
C ASP A 172 5.03 1.94 29.79
N LEU A 173 5.86 0.91 29.99
CA LEU A 173 5.47 -0.32 30.69
C LEU A 173 5.48 -0.13 32.21
N VAL A 174 6.21 0.84 32.71
CA VAL A 174 6.21 1.31 34.10
C VAL A 174 6.01 2.82 34.15
N PRO A 175 5.52 3.40 35.23
CA PRO A 175 5.41 4.85 35.38
C PRO A 175 6.75 5.55 35.13
N ARG A 176 6.73 6.55 34.26
CA ARG A 176 7.91 7.25 33.81
C ARG A 176 8.30 8.33 34.80
N GLN A 177 9.56 8.32 35.20
CA GLN A 177 10.12 9.43 35.94
C GLN A 177 10.62 10.50 34.95
N PRO A 178 10.27 11.77 35.13
CA PRO A 178 10.78 12.85 34.30
C PRO A 178 12.30 12.96 34.46
N LYS A 179 12.99 13.07 33.32
CA LYS A 179 14.43 13.35 33.27
C LYS A 179 14.60 14.84 33.02
N PHE A 180 15.44 15.50 33.82
CA PHE A 180 15.73 16.92 33.70
C PHE A 180 17.05 17.13 32.95
N ALA A 181 17.12 18.20 32.14
CA ALA A 181 18.32 18.52 31.37
C ALA A 181 19.52 18.83 32.31
N GLU A 182 19.24 19.28 33.52
CA GLU A 182 20.23 19.57 34.57
C GLU A 182 20.96 18.31 35.04
N GLU A 183 20.35 17.15 35.02
CA GLU A 183 20.98 15.87 35.39
C GLU A 183 22.18 15.52 34.50
N ARG A 184 22.30 16.14 33.32
CA ARG A 184 23.47 16.00 32.45
C ARG A 184 24.72 16.68 33.00
N PHE A 185 24.58 17.67 33.86
CA PHE A 185 25.74 18.28 34.48
C PHE A 185 26.46 17.30 35.40
N ASP A 186 25.73 16.37 35.99
CA ASP A 186 26.30 15.30 36.82
C ASP A 186 27.11 14.29 35.97
N ASP A 187 26.75 14.09 34.72
CA ASP A 187 27.48 13.22 33.80
C ASP A 187 28.84 13.80 33.38
N LEU A 188 29.00 15.11 33.38
CA LEU A 188 30.28 15.78 33.12
C LEU A 188 31.33 15.51 34.21
N PHE A 189 30.91 15.14 35.41
CA PHE A 189 31.77 14.87 36.56
C PHE A 189 31.96 13.37 36.81
N LYS A 190 31.31 12.50 36.04
CA LYS A 190 31.60 11.07 36.09
C LYS A 190 32.96 10.81 35.46
N PRO A 191 33.87 10.03 36.10
CA PRO A 191 35.15 9.71 35.51
C PRO A 191 34.95 9.07 34.15
N GLU A 192 35.55 9.65 33.13
CA GLU A 192 35.59 8.98 31.80
C GLU A 192 36.22 7.58 31.99
N ALA A 193 35.51 6.55 31.58
CA ALA A 193 36.11 5.23 31.42
C ALA A 193 37.36 5.40 30.52
N PRO A 194 38.54 4.88 30.94
CA PRO A 194 39.79 5.17 30.26
C PRO A 194 39.66 4.81 28.76
N ALA A 195 39.77 5.83 27.90
CA ALA A 195 39.83 5.67 26.47
C ALA A 195 40.98 4.71 26.13
N ALA A 196 40.68 3.58 25.57
CA ALA A 196 41.66 2.64 25.06
C ALA A 196 42.52 3.35 24.00
N ARG A 197 43.69 3.84 24.41
CA ARG A 197 44.71 4.40 23.50
C ARG A 197 45.08 3.32 22.50
N GLY A 198 44.87 3.62 21.24
CA GLY A 198 45.20 2.76 20.12
C GLY A 198 46.65 2.31 20.16
N GLY A 199 46.89 1.07 20.58
CA GLY A 199 48.09 0.32 20.40
C GLY A 199 47.85 -0.71 19.32
N ARG A 200 48.55 -0.63 18.19
CA ARG A 200 48.65 -1.73 17.24
C ARG A 200 49.31 -2.93 17.92
N GLY A 201 48.48 -3.87 18.38
CA GLY A 201 48.95 -5.16 18.94
C GLY A 201 48.00 -6.27 18.48
N ARG A 202 48.53 -7.23 17.75
CA ARG A 202 47.86 -8.47 17.38
C ARG A 202 47.48 -9.27 18.64
N GLY A 203 46.23 -9.73 18.69
CA GLY A 203 45.84 -10.97 19.34
C GLY A 203 45.67 -10.87 20.88
N ALA A 204 44.47 -10.60 21.33
CA ALA A 204 43.84 -11.21 22.50
C ALA A 204 42.34 -11.10 22.37
N ASN A 205 41.62 -12.21 22.33
CA ASN A 205 40.18 -12.29 22.53
C ASN A 205 39.89 -11.76 23.94
N SER A 206 39.51 -10.48 24.06
CA SER A 206 38.83 -10.03 25.25
C SER A 206 37.36 -10.36 25.04
N GLU A 207 36.87 -11.43 25.62
CA GLU A 207 35.47 -11.66 25.89
C GLU A 207 34.98 -10.45 26.74
N THR A 208 34.43 -9.45 26.09
CA THR A 208 33.60 -8.46 26.74
C THR A 208 32.36 -9.23 27.21
N THR A 209 32.33 -9.60 28.47
CA THR A 209 31.13 -10.09 29.14
C THR A 209 30.05 -9.04 28.97
N ALA A 210 29.10 -9.32 28.07
CA ALA A 210 27.93 -8.48 27.84
C ALA A 210 27.20 -8.31 29.21
N ALA A 211 26.83 -7.11 29.55
CA ALA A 211 26.00 -6.87 30.72
C ALA A 211 24.73 -7.75 30.66
N PRO A 212 24.26 -8.29 31.77
CA PRO A 212 23.06 -9.10 31.78
C PRO A 212 21.90 -8.28 31.17
N PRO A 213 20.99 -8.92 30.41
CA PRO A 213 19.87 -8.22 29.82
C PRO A 213 19.01 -7.55 30.90
N PRO A 214 18.47 -6.34 30.65
CA PRO A 214 17.66 -5.65 31.60
C PRO A 214 16.39 -6.45 31.89
N LYS A 215 16.04 -6.62 33.16
CA LYS A 215 14.79 -7.25 33.57
C LYS A 215 13.62 -6.37 33.15
N VAL A 216 12.66 -6.95 32.42
CA VAL A 216 11.43 -6.26 32.01
C VAL A 216 10.40 -6.36 33.11
N GLU A 217 9.89 -5.19 33.54
CA GLU A 217 8.79 -5.07 34.49
C GLU A 217 7.62 -4.38 33.80
N ILE A 218 6.42 -4.91 34.03
CA ILE A 218 5.19 -4.38 33.43
C ILE A 218 4.18 -4.11 34.55
N ASP A 219 3.91 -2.83 34.76
CA ASP A 219 2.81 -2.38 35.59
C ASP A 219 1.57 -2.21 34.70
N PHE A 220 0.57 -3.04 34.87
CA PHE A 220 -0.66 -2.98 34.10
C PHE A 220 -1.66 -1.96 34.64
N ASP A 221 -1.51 -1.53 35.89
CA ASP A 221 -2.41 -0.55 36.46
C ASP A 221 -2.12 0.83 35.84
N GLY A 222 -3.14 1.45 35.30
CA GLY A 222 -2.99 2.74 34.59
C GLY A 222 -2.20 2.70 33.27
N ILE A 223 -1.92 1.53 32.69
CA ILE A 223 -1.12 1.42 31.46
C ILE A 223 -1.74 2.19 30.29
N ARG A 224 -3.07 2.30 30.23
CA ARG A 224 -3.79 3.10 29.23
C ARG A 224 -3.39 4.58 29.24
N GLU A 225 -3.09 5.12 30.40
CA GLU A 225 -2.72 6.53 30.57
C GLU A 225 -1.27 6.81 30.18
N ARG A 226 -0.47 5.75 29.97
CA ARG A 226 0.93 5.83 29.59
C ARG A 226 1.20 5.71 28.09
N VAL A 227 0.14 5.74 27.28
CA VAL A 227 0.25 5.81 25.80
C VAL A 227 0.45 7.26 25.38
N SER A 228 1.45 7.52 24.56
CA SER A 228 1.75 8.85 24.01
C SER A 228 2.17 8.78 22.55
N MET A 229 1.88 9.82 21.77
CA MET A 229 2.34 9.94 20.39
C MET A 229 3.69 10.65 20.35
N LEU A 230 4.65 10.13 19.57
CA LEU A 230 5.91 10.82 19.33
C LEU A 230 5.69 12.01 18.40
N PRO A 231 6.13 13.23 18.75
CA PRO A 231 5.89 14.43 17.93
C PRO A 231 6.89 14.51 16.76
N ILE A 232 6.85 13.53 15.86
CA ILE A 232 7.80 13.42 14.73
C ILE A 232 7.47 14.41 13.62
N GLY A 233 6.18 14.67 13.35
CA GLY A 233 5.73 15.63 12.33
C GLY A 233 5.92 15.18 10.88
N LEU A 234 6.27 13.93 10.64
CA LEU A 234 6.41 13.31 9.32
C LEU A 234 5.60 12.01 9.25
N PRO A 235 5.15 11.58 8.06
CA PRO A 235 4.56 10.26 7.87
C PRO A 235 5.61 9.18 8.12
N VAL A 236 5.43 8.39 9.17
CA VAL A 236 6.39 7.36 9.58
C VAL A 236 6.03 6.01 8.95
N ALA A 237 7.01 5.36 8.36
CA ALA A 237 6.89 3.98 7.90
C ALA A 237 8.09 3.15 8.37
N ASN A 238 7.83 1.90 8.76
CA ASN A 238 8.84 0.93 9.20
C ASN A 238 9.80 1.49 10.27
N PRO A 239 9.29 1.95 11.42
CA PRO A 239 10.13 2.47 12.50
C PRO A 239 11.01 1.35 13.07
N GLU A 240 12.25 1.69 13.46
CA GLU A 240 13.20 0.78 14.12
C GLU A 240 14.00 1.51 15.20
N ILE A 241 14.01 0.97 16.41
CA ILE A 241 14.79 1.52 17.53
C ILE A 241 16.25 1.11 17.36
N SER A 242 17.18 2.06 17.50
CA SER A 242 18.61 1.74 17.51
C SER A 242 18.97 0.79 18.66
N PRO A 243 19.94 -0.12 18.49
CA PRO A 243 20.37 -1.04 19.55
C PRO A 243 20.80 -0.36 20.86
N ASP A 244 21.27 0.89 20.79
CA ASP A 244 21.60 1.69 21.97
C ASP A 244 20.39 2.42 22.61
N GLY A 245 19.19 2.29 22.02
CA GLY A 245 17.95 2.87 22.50
C GLY A 245 17.81 4.39 22.35
N LYS A 246 18.75 5.05 21.65
CA LYS A 246 18.80 6.52 21.62
C LYS A 246 18.09 7.15 20.45
N THR A 247 17.90 6.42 19.35
CA THR A 247 17.33 6.95 18.12
C THR A 247 16.30 6.01 17.51
N LEU A 248 15.36 6.59 16.80
CA LEU A 248 14.39 5.89 15.96
C LEU A 248 14.75 6.14 14.49
N LEU A 249 14.99 5.08 13.74
CA LEU A 249 15.11 5.07 12.29
C LEU A 249 13.73 4.87 11.70
N PHE A 250 13.39 5.58 10.62
CA PHE A 250 12.16 5.36 9.88
C PHE A 250 12.28 5.85 8.43
N ALA A 251 11.41 5.35 7.58
CA ALA A 251 11.21 5.89 6.25
C ALA A 251 10.06 6.91 6.25
N ALA A 252 10.18 7.96 5.43
CA ALA A 252 9.09 8.89 5.16
C ALA A 252 9.07 9.29 3.69
N THR A 253 7.86 9.37 3.11
CA THR A 253 7.67 9.83 1.72
C THR A 253 7.15 11.26 1.74
N ILE A 254 7.93 12.18 1.17
CA ILE A 254 7.61 13.60 1.10
C ILE A 254 7.77 14.04 -0.36
N GLY A 255 6.73 14.67 -0.93
CA GLY A 255 6.75 15.10 -2.32
C GLY A 255 7.02 13.95 -3.31
N GLY A 256 6.52 12.74 -3.02
CA GLY A 256 6.73 11.55 -3.86
C GLY A 256 8.10 10.89 -3.71
N GLN A 257 8.98 11.41 -2.85
CA GLN A 257 10.31 10.85 -2.62
C GLN A 257 10.41 10.20 -1.24
N SER A 258 10.73 8.90 -1.22
CA SER A 258 10.94 8.14 0.02
C SER A 258 12.39 8.23 0.48
N ASN A 259 12.59 8.64 1.74
CA ASN A 259 13.91 8.78 2.36
C ASN A 259 13.94 8.22 3.77
N LEU A 260 15.16 7.93 4.27
CA LEU A 260 15.40 7.50 5.64
C LEU A 260 15.66 8.71 6.54
N TYR A 261 15.13 8.63 7.77
CA TYR A 261 15.23 9.66 8.79
C TYR A 261 15.61 9.06 10.13
N LEU A 262 16.27 9.86 10.99
CA LEU A 262 16.49 9.56 12.39
C LEU A 262 15.76 10.57 13.27
N TYR A 263 15.12 10.06 14.33
CA TYR A 263 14.48 10.85 15.36
C TYR A 263 15.10 10.52 16.75
N PRO A 264 15.58 11.50 17.54
CA PRO A 264 16.14 11.21 18.86
C PRO A 264 15.05 10.81 19.84
N LEU A 265 15.24 9.66 20.50
CA LEU A 265 14.36 9.16 21.56
C LEU A 265 14.74 9.72 22.94
N ASP A 266 15.98 10.20 23.11
CA ASP A 266 16.44 10.84 24.34
C ASP A 266 15.80 12.23 24.50
N GLU A 267 15.04 12.41 25.56
CA GLU A 267 14.27 13.62 25.84
C GLU A 267 15.11 14.77 26.37
N THR A 268 16.32 14.48 26.81
CA THR A 268 17.23 15.48 27.35
C THR A 268 18.12 16.11 26.29
N GLN A 269 18.07 15.64 25.02
CA GLN A 269 18.88 16.26 23.95
C GLN A 269 18.34 17.64 23.56
N PRO A 270 19.17 18.69 23.52
CA PRO A 270 18.77 19.99 23.02
C PRO A 270 18.38 19.89 21.54
N SER A 271 17.30 20.58 21.15
CA SER A 271 16.92 20.71 19.77
C SER A 271 18.05 21.39 18.99
N SER A 272 18.69 20.67 18.07
CA SER A 272 19.70 21.25 17.20
C SER A 272 19.01 22.10 16.12
N GLY A 273 19.02 23.40 16.29
CA GLY A 273 18.73 24.34 15.21
C GLY A 273 17.73 25.44 15.53
N GLY A 274 18.22 26.66 15.60
CA GLY A 274 17.46 27.90 15.47
C GLY A 274 17.19 28.65 16.78
N ARG A 275 17.52 29.92 16.76
CA ARG A 275 17.31 30.95 17.79
C ARG A 275 15.96 30.74 18.50
N ALA A 276 16.00 30.43 19.78
CA ALA A 276 14.83 30.26 20.62
C ALA A 276 13.96 31.54 20.64
N GLY A 277 12.80 31.48 19.97
CA GLY A 277 11.70 32.39 20.25
C GLY A 277 11.17 32.09 21.63
N ARG A 278 10.93 33.11 22.46
CA ARG A 278 10.37 33.01 23.81
C ARG A 278 9.04 32.22 23.78
N GLY A 279 9.04 31.04 24.41
CA GLY A 279 7.82 30.31 24.74
C GLY A 279 7.56 29.06 23.88
N GLY A 280 8.19 27.93 24.24
CA GLY A 280 7.86 26.62 23.68
C GLY A 280 9.05 25.68 23.79
N GLY A 281 8.89 24.51 24.41
CA GLY A 281 9.89 23.46 24.45
C GLY A 281 10.39 23.14 23.03
N GLY A 282 11.70 23.13 22.80
CA GLY A 282 12.31 22.96 21.49
C GLY A 282 11.88 21.64 20.85
N ALA A 283 11.21 21.72 19.70
CA ALA A 283 10.79 20.54 18.95
C ALA A 283 12.01 19.75 18.49
N ARG A 284 12.04 18.45 18.79
CA ARG A 284 13.01 17.50 18.23
C ARG A 284 12.65 17.29 16.78
N ASN A 285 13.50 17.69 15.87
CA ASN A 285 13.22 17.54 14.45
C ASN A 285 13.85 16.24 13.91
N PRO A 286 13.14 15.48 13.09
CA PRO A 286 13.72 14.37 12.37
C PRO A 286 14.88 14.81 11.48
N ARG A 287 15.95 14.04 11.47
CA ARG A 287 17.14 14.29 10.65
C ARG A 287 17.13 13.38 9.44
N GLN A 288 17.05 13.94 8.24
CA GLN A 288 17.13 13.18 6.99
C GLN A 288 18.52 12.59 6.77
N LEU A 289 18.57 11.32 6.36
CA LEU A 289 19.80 10.57 6.09
C LEU A 289 20.09 10.39 4.61
N THR A 290 19.05 10.20 3.79
CA THR A 290 19.19 9.92 2.36
C THR A 290 18.46 10.98 1.52
N THR A 291 18.90 11.17 0.28
CA THR A 291 18.32 12.15 -0.66
C THR A 291 18.18 11.60 -2.08
N THR A 292 18.58 10.35 -2.32
CA THR A 292 18.50 9.70 -3.62
C THR A 292 17.05 9.33 -3.97
N PRO A 293 16.66 9.31 -5.26
CA PRO A 293 15.26 9.17 -5.68
C PRO A 293 14.68 7.74 -5.50
N GLY A 294 15.51 6.73 -5.37
CA GLY A 294 15.05 5.33 -5.24
C GLY A 294 14.33 5.04 -3.92
N PRO A 295 13.37 4.11 -3.87
CA PRO A 295 12.75 3.68 -2.63
C PRO A 295 13.77 2.98 -1.71
N LYS A 296 13.71 3.29 -0.40
CA LYS A 296 14.55 2.68 0.63
C LYS A 296 13.69 1.72 1.44
N THR A 297 14.09 0.44 1.42
CA THR A 297 13.36 -0.62 2.12
C THR A 297 14.27 -1.46 3.01
N ARG A 298 13.70 -2.16 3.99
CA ARG A 298 14.40 -3.06 4.90
C ARG A 298 15.60 -2.41 5.60
N ALA A 299 15.46 -1.15 5.97
CA ALA A 299 16.51 -0.44 6.69
C ALA A 299 16.69 -1.04 8.09
N GLN A 300 17.95 -1.29 8.49
CA GLN A 300 18.31 -1.90 9.76
C GLN A 300 19.60 -1.29 10.31
N PHE A 301 19.69 -1.11 11.62
CA PHE A 301 20.94 -0.73 12.26
C PHE A 301 21.94 -1.88 12.33
N SER A 302 23.24 -1.51 12.29
CA SER A 302 24.30 -2.39 12.81
C SER A 302 24.17 -2.54 14.33
N ARG A 303 24.72 -3.62 14.90
CA ARG A 303 24.69 -3.88 16.36
C ARG A 303 25.26 -2.76 17.22
N ASP A 304 26.24 -2.03 16.70
CA ASP A 304 26.88 -0.89 17.38
C ASP A 304 26.19 0.46 17.12
N SER A 305 25.05 0.46 16.44
CA SER A 305 24.28 1.65 16.06
C SER A 305 25.00 2.67 15.16
N ARG A 306 26.14 2.29 14.55
CA ARG A 306 26.97 3.22 13.77
C ARG A 306 26.68 3.21 12.29
N GLU A 307 26.18 2.10 11.76
CA GLU A 307 25.81 1.95 10.36
C GLU A 307 24.34 1.56 10.23
N ILE A 308 23.77 1.89 9.08
CA ILE A 308 22.42 1.47 8.67
C ILE A 308 22.56 0.75 7.33
N TYR A 309 22.03 -0.46 7.26
CA TYR A 309 21.94 -1.23 6.02
C TYR A 309 20.52 -1.15 5.47
N PHE A 310 20.38 -0.93 4.16
CA PHE A 310 19.07 -0.85 3.52
C PHE A 310 19.14 -1.28 2.06
N LEU A 311 18.00 -1.56 1.46
CA LEU A 311 17.89 -1.79 0.02
C LEU A 311 17.45 -0.51 -0.69
N GLU A 312 18.16 -0.14 -1.75
CA GLU A 312 17.80 0.91 -2.70
C GLU A 312 17.79 0.34 -4.11
N GLY A 313 16.59 0.29 -4.73
CA GLY A 313 16.43 -0.35 -6.03
C GLY A 313 16.89 -1.82 -6.07
N GLY A 314 16.67 -2.56 -4.97
CA GLY A 314 17.07 -3.96 -4.83
C GLY A 314 18.56 -4.18 -4.49
N ARG A 315 19.36 -3.10 -4.38
CA ARG A 315 20.80 -3.18 -4.05
C ARG A 315 21.04 -2.84 -2.59
N VAL A 316 21.93 -3.60 -1.95
CA VAL A 316 22.31 -3.35 -0.56
C VAL A 316 23.19 -2.10 -0.48
N GLN A 317 22.80 -1.18 0.40
CA GLN A 317 23.55 0.01 0.76
C GLN A 317 23.94 -0.05 2.23
N SER A 318 25.11 0.47 2.58
CA SER A 318 25.54 0.77 3.93
C SER A 318 25.68 2.29 4.09
N LEU A 319 25.13 2.86 5.15
CA LEU A 319 25.18 4.28 5.47
C LEU A 319 25.78 4.47 6.87
N THR A 320 26.85 5.25 6.98
CA THR A 320 27.41 5.63 8.28
C THR A 320 26.57 6.72 8.92
N VAL A 321 26.04 6.48 10.12
CA VAL A 321 25.08 7.37 10.81
C VAL A 321 25.64 8.76 11.06
N GLU A 322 26.91 8.86 11.46
CA GLU A 322 27.57 10.13 11.79
C GLU A 322 27.84 10.97 10.53
N SER A 323 28.53 10.41 9.55
CA SER A 323 28.93 11.12 8.32
C SER A 323 27.84 11.20 7.26
N ARG A 324 26.79 10.40 7.35
CA ARG A 324 25.73 10.23 6.36
C ARG A 324 26.24 9.80 4.98
N GLN A 325 27.41 9.19 4.92
CA GLN A 325 27.95 8.68 3.68
C GLN A 325 27.35 7.30 3.40
N SER A 326 26.73 7.16 2.24
CA SER A 326 26.24 5.88 1.72
C SER A 326 27.26 5.26 0.79
N ARG A 327 27.40 3.95 0.87
CA ARG A 327 28.23 3.17 -0.04
C ARG A 327 27.50 1.88 -0.44
N PRO A 328 27.62 1.44 -1.70
CA PRO A 328 27.06 0.15 -2.09
C PRO A 328 27.82 -0.99 -1.41
N VAL A 329 27.09 -1.99 -0.97
CA VAL A 329 27.64 -3.28 -0.56
C VAL A 329 27.48 -4.22 -1.75
N ASN A 330 28.58 -4.49 -2.44
CA ASN A 330 28.54 -5.36 -3.59
C ASN A 330 28.33 -6.83 -3.14
N VAL A 331 27.16 -7.35 -3.47
CA VAL A 331 26.84 -8.76 -3.30
C VAL A 331 26.68 -9.34 -4.69
N THR A 332 27.57 -10.23 -5.07
CA THR A 332 27.46 -11.00 -6.32
C THR A 332 27.23 -12.46 -5.98
N GLY A 333 26.27 -13.07 -6.63
CA GLY A 333 25.98 -14.48 -6.53
C GLY A 333 25.54 -14.98 -7.90
N GLU A 334 26.13 -16.09 -8.33
CA GLU A 334 25.67 -16.81 -9.50
C GLU A 334 24.85 -17.99 -9.03
N MET A 335 23.75 -18.24 -9.68
CA MET A 335 22.84 -19.35 -9.40
C MET A 335 22.38 -19.95 -10.71
N ASP A 336 22.62 -21.24 -10.89
CA ASP A 336 22.01 -22.00 -11.97
C ASP A 336 20.52 -22.22 -11.62
N VAL A 337 19.65 -21.77 -12.50
CA VAL A 337 18.21 -21.97 -12.37
C VAL A 337 17.80 -23.07 -13.34
N ASP A 338 17.28 -24.16 -12.79
CA ASP A 338 16.65 -25.22 -13.57
C ASP A 338 15.15 -24.95 -13.67
N PHE A 339 14.69 -24.53 -14.86
CA PHE A 339 13.29 -24.21 -15.09
C PHE A 339 12.34 -25.37 -14.77
N GLN A 340 12.78 -26.63 -14.93
CA GLN A 340 11.94 -27.79 -14.60
C GLN A 340 11.66 -27.90 -13.10
N GLN A 341 12.64 -27.55 -12.26
CA GLN A 341 12.47 -27.52 -10.81
C GLN A 341 11.78 -26.24 -10.35
N GLU A 342 12.14 -25.08 -10.93
CA GLU A 342 11.58 -23.78 -10.60
C GLU A 342 10.07 -23.74 -10.83
N LYS A 343 9.59 -24.16 -12.01
CA LYS A 343 8.16 -24.14 -12.30
C LYS A 343 7.32 -24.98 -11.34
N MET A 344 7.84 -26.12 -10.88
CA MET A 344 7.15 -26.93 -9.88
C MET A 344 7.15 -26.26 -8.50
N ALA A 345 8.26 -25.59 -8.13
CA ALA A 345 8.32 -24.81 -6.90
C ALA A 345 7.33 -23.62 -6.92
N VAL A 346 7.23 -22.91 -8.05
CA VAL A 346 6.25 -21.82 -8.25
C VAL A 346 4.82 -22.36 -8.12
N PHE A 347 4.51 -23.48 -8.76
CA PHE A 347 3.21 -24.13 -8.68
C PHE A 347 2.83 -24.51 -7.24
N GLU A 348 3.71 -25.18 -6.52
CA GLU A 348 3.48 -25.59 -5.14
C GLU A 348 3.31 -24.38 -4.22
N GLN A 349 4.09 -23.34 -4.45
CA GLN A 349 3.98 -22.09 -3.70
C GLN A 349 2.64 -21.39 -3.96
N ALA A 350 2.21 -21.33 -5.23
CA ALA A 350 0.93 -20.73 -5.61
C ALA A 350 -0.25 -21.53 -5.04
N TRP A 351 -0.23 -22.87 -5.18
CA TRP A 351 -1.26 -23.74 -4.65
C TRP A 351 -1.37 -23.64 -3.11
N ALA A 352 -0.23 -23.73 -2.41
CA ALA A 352 -0.18 -23.64 -0.94
C ALA A 352 -0.61 -22.25 -0.45
N GLY A 353 -0.20 -21.19 -1.14
CA GLY A 353 -0.62 -19.83 -0.83
C GLY A 353 -2.13 -19.67 -0.84
N GLN A 354 -2.81 -20.14 -1.88
CA GLN A 354 -4.28 -20.12 -1.95
C GLN A 354 -4.91 -21.01 -0.89
N ARG A 355 -4.38 -22.22 -0.68
CA ARG A 355 -4.88 -23.12 0.40
C ARG A 355 -4.89 -22.43 1.76
N ASP A 356 -3.82 -21.72 2.08
CA ASP A 356 -3.63 -21.12 3.42
C ASP A 356 -4.24 -19.73 3.53
N GLY A 357 -4.51 -19.05 2.42
CA GLY A 357 -4.89 -17.64 2.40
C GLY A 357 -6.24 -17.30 1.77
N PHE A 358 -6.87 -18.20 1.02
CA PHE A 358 -8.13 -17.92 0.35
C PHE A 358 -9.25 -17.61 1.35
N TRP A 359 -10.07 -16.60 1.06
CA TRP A 359 -11.08 -16.07 1.97
C TRP A 359 -12.16 -17.09 2.36
N GLN A 360 -12.46 -18.06 1.49
CA GLN A 360 -13.50 -19.07 1.73
C GLN A 360 -12.86 -20.42 2.01
N PRO A 361 -13.02 -20.98 3.23
CA PRO A 361 -12.36 -22.22 3.62
C PRO A 361 -12.72 -23.44 2.77
N ASN A 362 -13.89 -23.44 2.11
CA ASN A 362 -14.31 -24.52 1.20
C ASN A 362 -14.00 -24.24 -0.28
N PHE A 363 -13.16 -23.21 -0.58
CA PHE A 363 -12.72 -22.84 -1.93
C PHE A 363 -13.85 -22.62 -2.92
N ASN A 364 -14.97 -22.02 -2.48
CA ASN A 364 -16.21 -21.89 -3.27
C ASN A 364 -16.76 -23.22 -3.80
N GLY A 365 -16.47 -24.34 -3.11
CA GLY A 365 -16.88 -25.70 -3.47
C GLY A 365 -15.89 -26.47 -4.33
N ALA A 366 -14.74 -25.89 -4.70
CA ALA A 366 -13.70 -26.60 -5.41
C ALA A 366 -12.95 -27.60 -4.50
N ASP A 367 -12.71 -28.83 -4.97
CA ASP A 367 -11.77 -29.75 -4.32
C ASP A 367 -10.33 -29.30 -4.65
N TRP A 368 -9.77 -28.47 -3.78
CA TRP A 368 -8.45 -27.85 -3.99
C TRP A 368 -7.31 -28.88 -4.09
N ASN A 369 -7.45 -30.04 -3.45
CA ASN A 369 -6.52 -31.16 -3.60
C ASN A 369 -6.64 -31.86 -4.96
N ALA A 370 -7.85 -32.02 -5.46
CA ALA A 370 -8.06 -32.54 -6.82
C ALA A 370 -7.54 -31.55 -7.87
N VAL A 371 -7.74 -30.25 -7.68
CA VAL A 371 -7.17 -29.20 -8.55
C VAL A 371 -5.65 -29.33 -8.62
N ARG A 372 -4.95 -29.49 -7.49
CA ARG A 372 -3.48 -29.73 -7.48
C ARG A 372 -3.09 -30.91 -8.37
N LYS A 373 -3.79 -32.05 -8.20
CA LYS A 373 -3.49 -33.28 -8.97
C LYS A 373 -3.74 -33.10 -10.47
N THR A 374 -4.74 -32.31 -10.84
CA THR A 374 -5.07 -32.03 -12.25
C THR A 374 -4.04 -31.13 -12.92
N TYR A 375 -3.59 -30.09 -12.21
CA TYR A 375 -2.72 -29.08 -12.81
C TYR A 375 -1.23 -29.39 -12.71
N ALA A 376 -0.77 -30.20 -11.71
CA ALA A 376 0.62 -30.55 -11.58
C ALA A 376 1.26 -31.13 -12.86
N PRO A 377 0.66 -32.15 -13.55
CA PRO A 377 1.24 -32.69 -14.80
C PRO A 377 1.23 -31.68 -15.94
N LEU A 378 0.29 -30.70 -15.96
CA LEU A 378 0.28 -29.65 -16.96
C LEU A 378 1.45 -28.68 -16.75
N ILE A 379 1.72 -28.29 -15.51
CA ILE A 379 2.89 -27.49 -15.16
C ILE A 379 4.19 -28.25 -15.50
N GLU A 380 4.28 -29.53 -15.16
CA GLU A 380 5.42 -30.36 -15.51
C GLU A 380 5.70 -30.40 -17.00
N ALA A 381 4.64 -30.44 -17.81
CA ALA A 381 4.73 -30.45 -19.27
C ALA A 381 5.03 -29.08 -19.90
N SER A 382 4.81 -27.97 -19.20
CA SER A 382 5.05 -26.61 -19.73
C SER A 382 6.53 -26.39 -20.07
N ARG A 383 6.78 -25.65 -21.17
CA ARG A 383 8.13 -25.42 -21.69
C ARG A 383 8.61 -23.99 -21.55
N THR A 384 7.71 -23.06 -21.30
CA THR A 384 8.01 -21.64 -21.19
C THR A 384 7.35 -21.04 -19.95
N PRO A 385 7.90 -19.92 -19.40
CA PRO A 385 7.27 -19.17 -18.32
C PRO A 385 5.84 -18.68 -18.68
N ASP A 386 5.58 -18.35 -19.93
CA ASP A 386 4.26 -17.90 -20.38
C ASP A 386 3.22 -19.03 -20.32
N GLU A 387 3.59 -20.26 -20.75
CA GLU A 387 2.74 -21.45 -20.63
C GLU A 387 2.47 -21.77 -19.16
N MET A 388 3.50 -21.76 -18.32
CA MET A 388 3.36 -21.95 -16.86
C MET A 388 2.39 -20.90 -16.28
N GLY A 389 2.60 -19.63 -16.59
CA GLY A 389 1.74 -18.55 -16.13
C GLY A 389 0.28 -18.68 -16.59
N ALA A 390 0.04 -19.18 -17.82
CA ALA A 390 -1.29 -19.46 -18.33
C ALA A 390 -1.97 -20.58 -17.52
N ILE A 391 -1.26 -21.68 -17.28
CA ILE A 391 -1.75 -22.83 -16.52
C ILE A 391 -2.03 -22.44 -15.05
N LEU A 392 -1.16 -21.63 -14.43
CA LEU A 392 -1.39 -21.10 -13.07
C LEU A 392 -2.67 -20.24 -13.00
N ARG A 393 -2.91 -19.40 -14.00
CA ARG A 393 -4.16 -18.61 -14.06
C ARG A 393 -5.39 -19.50 -14.23
N MET A 394 -5.31 -20.58 -15.00
CA MET A 394 -6.39 -21.56 -15.11
C MET A 394 -6.65 -22.25 -13.77
N MET A 395 -5.60 -22.73 -13.09
CA MET A 395 -5.71 -23.33 -11.75
C MET A 395 -6.40 -22.41 -10.76
N ILE A 396 -5.98 -21.15 -10.70
CA ILE A 396 -6.56 -20.16 -9.77
C ILE A 396 -7.99 -19.83 -10.17
N GLY A 397 -8.33 -19.88 -11.47
CA GLY A 397 -9.69 -19.69 -11.97
C GLY A 397 -10.71 -20.68 -11.42
N GLU A 398 -10.29 -21.91 -11.01
CA GLU A 398 -11.16 -22.91 -10.36
C GLU A 398 -11.75 -22.40 -9.03
N LEU A 399 -11.15 -21.37 -8.42
CA LEU A 399 -11.67 -20.75 -7.19
C LEU A 399 -12.93 -19.90 -7.44
N ASN A 400 -13.28 -19.60 -8.69
CA ASN A 400 -14.43 -18.75 -9.05
C ASN A 400 -14.51 -17.47 -8.20
N SER A 401 -13.40 -16.76 -8.09
CA SER A 401 -13.29 -15.54 -7.29
C SER A 401 -12.64 -14.43 -8.11
N SER A 402 -13.19 -13.24 -7.96
CA SER A 402 -12.58 -12.04 -8.50
C SER A 402 -11.22 -11.74 -7.83
N HIS A 403 -10.50 -10.74 -8.32
CA HIS A 403 -9.25 -10.27 -7.73
C HIS A 403 -8.19 -11.38 -7.53
N SER A 404 -8.26 -12.44 -8.33
CA SER A 404 -7.34 -13.57 -8.34
C SER A 404 -6.50 -13.59 -9.63
N GLY A 405 -5.35 -14.26 -9.61
CA GLY A 405 -4.50 -14.43 -10.79
C GLY A 405 -3.01 -14.35 -10.50
N VAL A 406 -2.20 -14.57 -11.53
CA VAL A 406 -0.74 -14.47 -11.50
C VAL A 406 -0.28 -13.50 -12.57
N SER A 407 0.57 -12.55 -12.18
CA SER A 407 1.24 -11.60 -13.07
C SER A 407 2.68 -12.06 -13.32
N ALA A 408 3.15 -11.94 -14.56
CA ALA A 408 4.53 -12.30 -14.91
C ALA A 408 5.56 -11.44 -14.15
N PRO A 409 6.82 -11.90 -14.02
CA PRO A 409 7.89 -11.12 -13.43
C PRO A 409 8.05 -9.76 -14.11
N GLY A 410 8.10 -8.68 -13.33
CA GLY A 410 8.27 -7.33 -13.85
C GLY A 410 7.05 -6.72 -14.57
N ALA A 411 5.88 -7.38 -14.54
CA ALA A 411 4.66 -6.86 -15.15
C ALA A 411 4.14 -5.58 -14.49
N GLU A 412 4.48 -5.33 -13.23
CA GLU A 412 4.22 -4.08 -12.53
C GLU A 412 5.15 -2.97 -13.04
N GLY A 413 4.83 -2.37 -14.16
CA GLY A 413 5.62 -1.31 -14.80
C GLY A 413 5.81 -1.47 -16.30
N ALA A 414 5.48 -2.62 -16.84
CA ALA A 414 5.52 -2.90 -18.27
C ALA A 414 4.25 -2.48 -19.05
N ALA A 415 3.29 -1.80 -18.40
CA ALA A 415 2.17 -1.18 -19.10
C ALA A 415 2.72 -0.18 -20.11
N GLY A 416 2.90 -0.68 -21.33
CA GLY A 416 3.33 -0.05 -22.57
C GLY A 416 3.61 1.45 -22.50
N ARG A 417 4.82 1.84 -22.13
CA ARG A 417 5.34 3.11 -22.57
C ARG A 417 5.57 2.99 -24.05
N GLY A 418 4.52 3.30 -24.84
CA GLY A 418 4.67 3.41 -26.28
C GLY A 418 5.89 4.28 -26.58
N SER A 419 6.73 3.86 -27.52
CA SER A 419 7.87 4.66 -27.97
C SER A 419 7.44 5.90 -28.75
N VAL A 420 6.17 5.93 -29.19
CA VAL A 420 5.58 6.96 -30.06
C VAL A 420 4.96 8.08 -29.24
N GLY A 421 5.37 9.30 -29.51
CA GLY A 421 4.82 10.50 -28.89
C GLY A 421 3.44 10.86 -29.43
N GLN A 422 2.48 11.15 -28.53
CA GLN A 422 1.11 11.51 -28.91
C GLN A 422 0.92 13.02 -28.86
N LEU A 423 0.21 13.57 -29.86
CA LEU A 423 -0.01 15.00 -30.05
C LEU A 423 -1.42 15.47 -29.69
N GLY A 424 -2.42 14.57 -29.78
CA GLY A 424 -3.84 14.91 -29.61
C GLY A 424 -4.50 15.46 -30.85
N LEU A 425 -4.00 15.09 -32.04
CA LEU A 425 -4.58 15.44 -33.32
C LEU A 425 -5.38 14.25 -33.89
N SER A 426 -6.53 14.54 -34.47
CA SER A 426 -7.26 13.63 -35.33
C SER A 426 -7.31 14.19 -36.74
N PHE A 427 -7.16 13.33 -37.75
CA PHE A 427 -7.11 13.73 -39.14
C PHE A 427 -8.35 13.33 -39.92
N ASP A 428 -8.70 14.13 -40.95
CA ASP A 428 -9.78 13.80 -41.89
C ASP A 428 -9.35 12.65 -42.82
N ARG A 429 -9.87 11.47 -42.51
CA ARG A 429 -9.56 10.25 -43.23
C ARG A 429 -9.91 10.33 -44.74
N ALA A 430 -11.03 10.97 -45.07
CA ALA A 430 -11.48 11.06 -46.45
C ALA A 430 -10.57 12.02 -47.28
N VAL A 431 -10.06 13.05 -46.67
CA VAL A 431 -9.06 13.95 -47.29
C VAL A 431 -7.75 13.20 -47.50
N TYR A 432 -7.28 12.48 -46.46
CA TYR A 432 -6.04 11.73 -46.54
C TYR A 432 -6.05 10.64 -47.59
N GLU A 433 -7.13 9.87 -47.67
CA GLU A 433 -7.30 8.80 -48.68
C GLU A 433 -7.32 9.34 -50.13
N ARG A 434 -7.82 10.56 -50.35
CA ARG A 434 -7.87 11.17 -51.69
C ARG A 434 -6.58 11.86 -52.10
N SER A 435 -5.90 12.51 -51.17
CA SER A 435 -4.79 13.45 -51.48
C SER A 435 -3.50 13.21 -50.72
N GLY A 436 -3.52 12.34 -49.69
CA GLY A 436 -2.39 12.13 -48.83
C GLY A 436 -2.11 13.29 -47.85
N VAL A 437 -3.03 14.26 -47.76
CA VAL A 437 -2.91 15.45 -46.92
C VAL A 437 -3.40 15.15 -45.51
N LEU A 438 -2.61 15.48 -44.48
CA LEU A 438 -2.98 15.36 -43.08
C LEU A 438 -3.76 16.62 -42.63
N LYS A 439 -5.01 16.73 -43.06
CA LYS A 439 -5.91 17.79 -42.62
C LYS A 439 -6.45 17.48 -41.23
N ILE A 440 -6.28 18.39 -40.29
CA ILE A 440 -6.69 18.25 -38.88
C ILE A 440 -8.22 18.32 -38.81
N ALA A 441 -8.85 17.25 -38.38
CA ALA A 441 -10.30 17.16 -38.16
C ALA A 441 -10.71 17.63 -36.77
N ALA A 442 -9.90 17.27 -35.76
CA ALA A 442 -10.14 17.67 -34.37
C ALA A 442 -8.83 17.77 -33.59
N VAL A 443 -8.84 18.62 -32.58
CA VAL A 443 -7.78 18.78 -31.57
C VAL A 443 -8.35 18.43 -30.21
N LEU A 444 -7.69 17.50 -29.52
CA LEU A 444 -8.11 17.09 -28.18
C LEU A 444 -7.81 18.21 -27.18
N PRO A 445 -8.79 18.68 -26.37
CA PRO A 445 -8.55 19.68 -25.34
C PRO A 445 -7.42 19.29 -24.37
N HIS A 446 -6.63 20.27 -23.98
CA HIS A 446 -5.44 20.10 -23.07
C HIS A 446 -4.35 19.18 -23.59
N SER A 447 -4.40 18.76 -24.84
CA SER A 447 -3.33 17.99 -25.50
C SER A 447 -2.14 18.88 -25.88
N PRO A 448 -0.98 18.30 -26.25
CA PRO A 448 0.16 19.08 -26.77
C PRO A 448 -0.21 19.98 -27.95
N ALA A 449 -1.10 19.52 -28.84
CA ALA A 449 -1.56 20.31 -29.98
C ALA A 449 -2.46 21.48 -29.56
N ASP A 450 -3.36 21.28 -28.60
CA ASP A 450 -4.24 22.31 -28.06
C ASP A 450 -3.43 23.41 -27.34
N LEU A 451 -2.48 23.01 -26.49
CA LEU A 451 -1.57 23.95 -25.82
C LEU A 451 -0.74 24.79 -26.81
N ALA A 452 -0.42 24.22 -27.97
CA ALA A 452 0.23 24.92 -29.07
C ALA A 452 -0.74 25.73 -29.95
N LYS A 453 -2.04 25.74 -29.60
CA LYS A 453 -3.13 26.49 -30.28
C LYS A 453 -3.35 26.10 -31.75
N ILE A 454 -3.07 24.85 -32.08
CA ILE A 454 -3.37 24.27 -33.38
C ILE A 454 -4.90 24.14 -33.50
N GLN A 455 -5.47 24.43 -34.68
CA GLN A 455 -6.90 24.47 -34.88
C GLN A 455 -7.39 23.39 -35.84
N PRO A 456 -8.62 22.89 -35.66
CA PRO A 456 -9.27 22.07 -36.68
C PRO A 456 -9.38 22.81 -38.02
N GLY A 457 -9.15 22.09 -39.10
CA GLY A 457 -9.12 22.61 -40.46
C GLY A 457 -7.73 22.96 -41.01
N GLU A 458 -6.75 23.13 -40.15
CA GLU A 458 -5.35 23.33 -40.53
C GLU A 458 -4.72 22.03 -41.06
N GLU A 459 -3.58 22.13 -41.74
CA GLU A 459 -2.85 21.01 -42.35
C GLU A 459 -1.49 20.82 -41.69
N LEU A 460 -1.23 19.58 -41.22
CA LEU A 460 0.10 19.18 -40.74
C LEU A 460 0.97 18.81 -41.96
N ARG A 461 2.00 19.68 -42.27
CA ARG A 461 2.84 19.55 -43.45
C ARG A 461 4.18 18.91 -43.21
N ALA A 462 4.74 19.08 -41.99
CA ALA A 462 6.05 18.49 -41.66
C ALA A 462 6.20 18.30 -40.13
N VAL A 463 7.08 17.37 -39.75
CA VAL A 463 7.52 17.11 -38.37
C VAL A 463 9.06 17.20 -38.36
N ASP A 464 9.63 18.10 -37.56
CA ASP A 464 11.08 18.36 -37.49
C ASP A 464 11.71 18.53 -38.89
N GLY A 465 11.02 19.23 -39.79
CA GLY A 465 11.46 19.49 -41.16
C GLY A 465 11.23 18.33 -42.14
N THR A 466 10.80 17.15 -41.69
CA THR A 466 10.44 16.03 -42.56
C THR A 466 8.99 16.18 -43.04
N PRO A 467 8.74 16.31 -44.37
CA PRO A 467 7.40 16.49 -44.90
C PRO A 467 6.51 15.27 -44.61
N THR A 468 5.25 15.54 -44.28
CA THR A 468 4.20 14.50 -44.19
C THR A 468 3.64 14.17 -45.57
N GLY A 469 3.02 12.98 -45.72
CA GLY A 469 2.43 12.57 -46.98
C GLY A 469 2.03 11.10 -46.99
N PRO A 470 1.48 10.60 -48.12
CA PRO A 470 0.88 9.26 -48.19
C PRO A 470 1.88 8.10 -48.01
N ARG A 471 3.16 8.37 -48.07
CA ARG A 471 4.23 7.36 -47.92
C ARG A 471 5.02 7.55 -46.62
N VAL A 472 4.62 8.48 -45.75
CA VAL A 472 5.30 8.80 -44.51
C VAL A 472 4.42 8.40 -43.33
N ASN A 473 4.95 7.53 -42.49
CA ASN A 473 4.28 7.13 -41.27
C ASN A 473 4.53 8.22 -40.18
N LEU A 474 3.45 8.86 -39.72
CA LEU A 474 3.55 9.89 -38.69
C LEU A 474 4.09 9.32 -37.36
N ASP A 475 3.78 8.08 -37.05
CA ASP A 475 4.24 7.43 -35.81
C ASP A 475 5.76 7.26 -35.81
N GLU A 476 6.38 6.95 -36.95
CA GLU A 476 7.85 6.89 -37.08
C GLU A 476 8.50 8.25 -36.82
N LEU A 477 7.88 9.34 -37.27
CA LEU A 477 8.38 10.69 -37.04
C LEU A 477 8.28 11.11 -35.57
N LEU A 478 7.37 10.50 -34.81
CA LEU A 478 7.12 10.76 -33.38
C LEU A 478 7.75 9.72 -32.46
N GLU A 479 8.40 8.69 -33.02
CA GLU A 479 9.08 7.67 -32.24
C GLU A 479 10.24 8.27 -31.45
N HIS A 480 10.36 7.85 -30.17
CA HIS A 480 11.35 8.40 -29.22
C HIS A 480 11.28 9.91 -28.97
N LYS A 481 10.13 10.57 -29.29
CA LYS A 481 9.94 12.02 -29.12
C LYS A 481 9.19 12.39 -27.83
N ILE A 482 8.78 11.43 -27.02
CA ILE A 482 8.08 11.67 -25.76
C ILE A 482 8.90 12.60 -24.87
N GLY A 483 8.28 13.71 -24.42
CA GLY A 483 8.91 14.71 -23.56
C GLY A 483 9.97 15.58 -24.23
N LYS A 484 10.22 15.39 -25.54
CA LYS A 484 11.16 16.22 -26.32
C LYS A 484 10.43 17.32 -27.05
N ARG A 485 11.14 18.39 -27.32
CA ARG A 485 10.64 19.43 -28.21
C ARG A 485 10.62 18.94 -29.64
N VAL A 486 9.45 19.02 -30.27
CA VAL A 486 9.22 18.70 -31.71
C VAL A 486 8.67 19.94 -32.39
N THR A 487 9.14 20.23 -33.61
CA THR A 487 8.62 21.30 -34.42
C THR A 487 7.66 20.75 -35.46
N LEU A 488 6.40 21.18 -35.39
CA LEU A 488 5.36 20.86 -36.38
C LEU A 488 5.24 22.05 -37.37
N ASN A 489 5.27 21.79 -38.66
CA ASN A 489 4.85 22.75 -39.64
C ASN A 489 3.36 22.63 -39.91
N VAL A 490 2.58 23.62 -39.46
CA VAL A 490 1.12 23.66 -39.59
C VAL A 490 0.78 24.87 -40.46
N ASP A 491 0.15 24.64 -41.63
CA ASP A 491 -0.17 25.65 -42.64
C ASP A 491 1.02 26.57 -43.00
N GLY A 492 2.22 26.01 -43.01
CA GLY A 492 3.44 26.76 -43.34
C GLY A 492 4.05 27.55 -42.16
N LYS A 493 3.50 27.42 -40.93
CA LYS A 493 4.03 28.00 -39.71
C LYS A 493 4.65 26.92 -38.83
N ASP A 494 5.82 27.18 -38.30
CA ASP A 494 6.48 26.28 -37.37
C ASP A 494 5.96 26.50 -35.95
N VAL A 495 5.44 25.42 -35.34
CA VAL A 495 4.86 25.39 -34.01
C VAL A 495 5.61 24.35 -33.17
N ALA A 496 6.09 24.74 -32.00
CA ALA A 496 6.76 23.81 -31.09
C ALA A 496 5.75 23.10 -30.19
N VAL A 497 5.87 21.77 -30.09
CA VAL A 497 5.07 20.93 -29.23
C VAL A 497 5.96 19.99 -28.43
N GLN A 498 5.42 19.43 -27.34
CA GLN A 498 6.07 18.39 -26.54
C GLN A 498 5.15 17.17 -26.50
N PRO A 499 5.39 16.15 -27.33
CA PRO A 499 4.56 14.95 -27.35
C PRO A 499 4.57 14.23 -26.00
N VAL A 500 3.42 13.64 -25.64
CA VAL A 500 3.22 12.86 -24.40
C VAL A 500 3.16 11.36 -24.67
N ALA A 501 3.40 10.55 -23.65
CA ALA A 501 3.34 9.09 -23.78
C ALA A 501 1.91 8.54 -23.90
N SER A 502 0.93 9.27 -23.37
CA SER A 502 -0.48 8.87 -23.36
C SER A 502 -1.37 10.08 -23.28
N LEU A 503 -2.52 10.01 -23.95
CA LEU A 503 -3.58 11.02 -23.92
C LEU A 503 -4.80 10.54 -23.11
N ALA A 504 -4.68 9.43 -22.38
CA ALA A 504 -5.79 8.82 -21.66
C ALA A 504 -6.47 9.81 -20.68
N ASP A 505 -5.69 10.65 -20.00
CA ASP A 505 -6.23 11.63 -19.06
C ASP A 505 -6.99 12.77 -19.76
N GLN A 506 -6.47 13.24 -20.90
CA GLN A 506 -7.14 14.28 -21.69
C GLN A 506 -8.45 13.76 -22.32
N ILE A 507 -8.43 12.52 -22.82
CA ILE A 507 -9.62 11.84 -23.37
C ILE A 507 -10.66 11.67 -22.26
N TYR A 508 -10.24 11.19 -21.09
CA TYR A 508 -11.11 11.03 -19.94
C TYR A 508 -11.72 12.37 -19.49
N ARG A 509 -10.91 13.41 -19.34
CA ARG A 509 -11.38 14.73 -18.95
C ARG A 509 -12.38 15.31 -19.96
N LYS A 510 -12.10 15.18 -21.27
CA LYS A 510 -13.05 15.59 -22.30
C LYS A 510 -14.38 14.86 -22.14
N TRP A 511 -14.35 13.55 -21.90
CA TRP A 511 -15.55 12.75 -21.68
C TRP A 511 -16.34 13.22 -20.45
N VAL A 512 -15.67 13.53 -19.34
CA VAL A 512 -16.33 14.08 -18.14
C VAL A 512 -16.98 15.42 -18.44
N GLU A 513 -16.28 16.34 -19.13
CA GLU A 513 -16.82 17.64 -19.48
C GLU A 513 -18.00 17.56 -20.46
N ASP A 514 -17.95 16.63 -21.43
CA ASP A 514 -19.06 16.37 -22.35
C ASP A 514 -20.30 15.90 -21.57
N ASN A 515 -20.15 14.99 -20.60
CA ASN A 515 -21.25 14.54 -19.74
C ASN A 515 -21.76 15.66 -18.81
N ARG A 516 -20.87 16.47 -18.26
CA ARG A 516 -21.25 17.64 -17.45
C ARG A 516 -22.10 18.61 -18.27
N ALA A 517 -21.65 18.92 -19.48
CA ALA A 517 -22.41 19.76 -20.41
C ALA A 517 -23.77 19.13 -20.78
N TYR A 518 -23.79 17.79 -20.97
CA TYR A 518 -25.00 17.04 -21.25
C TYR A 518 -26.00 17.17 -20.09
N VAL A 519 -25.61 16.83 -18.86
CA VAL A 519 -26.48 16.91 -17.67
C VAL A 519 -26.95 18.36 -17.44
N THR A 520 -26.07 19.35 -17.58
CA THR A 520 -26.41 20.76 -17.47
C THR A 520 -27.50 21.16 -18.47
N ARG A 521 -27.37 20.73 -19.73
CA ARG A 521 -28.35 21.03 -20.80
C ARG A 521 -29.71 20.41 -20.52
N ILE A 522 -29.78 19.10 -20.23
CA ILE A 522 -31.05 18.39 -20.07
C ILE A 522 -31.75 18.72 -18.75
N SER A 523 -31.02 19.25 -17.75
CA SER A 523 -31.60 19.73 -16.47
C SER A 523 -31.89 21.21 -16.45
N ASN A 524 -31.74 21.93 -17.58
CA ASN A 524 -31.83 23.40 -17.65
C ASN A 524 -30.96 24.11 -16.61
N GLY A 525 -29.73 23.59 -16.40
CA GLY A 525 -28.76 24.17 -15.49
C GLY A 525 -28.97 23.87 -14.00
N LYS A 526 -30.01 23.11 -13.62
CA LYS A 526 -30.36 22.84 -12.22
C LYS A 526 -29.43 21.81 -11.57
N LEU A 527 -28.94 20.81 -12.34
CA LEU A 527 -28.14 19.74 -11.83
C LEU A 527 -26.67 19.85 -12.27
N GLY A 528 -25.78 19.48 -11.37
CA GLY A 528 -24.36 19.27 -11.64
C GLY A 528 -24.04 17.81 -11.93
N TYR A 529 -22.81 17.56 -12.38
CA TYR A 529 -22.30 16.23 -12.71
C TYR A 529 -20.86 16.06 -12.25
N VAL A 530 -20.60 14.97 -11.53
CA VAL A 530 -19.26 14.56 -11.14
C VAL A 530 -19.04 13.10 -11.48
N HIS A 531 -17.81 12.74 -11.85
CA HIS A 531 -17.43 11.37 -12.15
C HIS A 531 -16.20 10.95 -11.35
N MET A 532 -16.25 9.77 -10.71
CA MET A 532 -15.08 9.13 -10.12
C MET A 532 -14.57 8.02 -11.06
N ARG A 533 -13.39 8.21 -11.63
CA ARG A 533 -12.75 7.26 -12.54
C ARG A 533 -12.40 5.92 -11.88
N ASP A 534 -11.91 6.02 -10.66
CA ASP A 534 -11.53 4.92 -9.78
C ASP A 534 -11.65 5.38 -8.32
N MET A 535 -11.35 4.50 -7.37
CA MET A 535 -11.36 4.83 -5.93
C MET A 535 -9.93 5.07 -5.40
N SER A 536 -9.10 5.81 -6.14
CA SER A 536 -7.77 6.28 -5.70
C SER A 536 -7.86 7.60 -4.90
N GLU A 537 -6.76 7.97 -4.24
CA GLU A 537 -6.64 9.26 -3.54
C GLU A 537 -6.69 10.43 -4.51
N GLU A 538 -6.13 10.28 -5.71
CA GLU A 538 -6.17 11.28 -6.77
C GLU A 538 -7.61 11.51 -7.25
N ALA A 539 -8.37 10.42 -7.48
CA ALA A 539 -9.77 10.51 -7.89
C ALA A 539 -10.64 11.09 -6.77
N LEU A 540 -10.37 10.79 -5.50
CA LEU A 540 -11.05 11.41 -4.36
C LEU A 540 -10.77 12.91 -4.28
N THR A 541 -9.52 13.32 -4.47
CA THR A 541 -9.15 14.74 -4.51
C THR A 541 -9.89 15.47 -5.64
N GLN A 542 -9.96 14.85 -6.82
CA GLN A 542 -10.69 15.42 -7.96
C GLN A 542 -12.20 15.48 -7.71
N LEU A 543 -12.77 14.43 -7.08
CA LEU A 543 -14.17 14.46 -6.67
C LEU A 543 -14.47 15.66 -5.77
N TYR A 544 -13.61 15.94 -4.81
CA TYR A 544 -13.76 17.09 -3.92
C TYR A 544 -13.76 18.42 -4.67
N LEU A 545 -12.87 18.59 -5.62
CA LEU A 545 -12.78 19.80 -6.44
C LEU A 545 -14.04 19.96 -7.33
N ASP A 546 -14.50 18.87 -7.93
CA ASP A 546 -15.66 18.86 -8.80
C ASP A 546 -16.95 19.13 -7.98
N LEU A 547 -17.12 18.51 -6.80
CA LEU A 547 -18.24 18.77 -5.89
C LEU A 547 -18.27 20.24 -5.42
N ASP A 548 -17.13 20.81 -5.03
CA ASP A 548 -17.06 22.22 -4.60
C ASP A 548 -17.45 23.17 -5.74
N SER A 549 -17.03 22.86 -6.96
CA SER A 549 -17.34 23.65 -8.17
C SER A 549 -18.85 23.62 -8.48
N GLU A 550 -19.46 22.44 -8.48
CA GLU A 550 -20.87 22.25 -8.80
C GLU A 550 -21.78 22.72 -7.67
N ASN A 551 -21.41 22.56 -6.38
CA ASN A 551 -22.20 23.00 -5.23
C ASN A 551 -22.54 24.51 -5.24
N ARG A 552 -21.72 25.29 -5.93
CA ARG A 552 -21.82 26.75 -5.96
C ARG A 552 -23.10 27.22 -6.62
N SER A 553 -23.69 26.52 -7.59
CA SER A 553 -24.77 27.00 -8.42
C SER A 553 -25.85 25.95 -8.74
N ARG A 554 -25.71 24.72 -8.26
CA ARG A 554 -26.64 23.62 -8.59
C ARG A 554 -27.60 23.37 -7.43
N GLN A 555 -28.70 22.66 -7.76
CA GLN A 555 -29.74 22.26 -6.79
C GLN A 555 -29.59 20.77 -6.40
N GLY A 556 -28.84 19.99 -7.17
CA GLY A 556 -28.57 18.60 -6.95
C GLY A 556 -27.44 18.12 -7.85
N ILE A 557 -26.83 16.95 -7.54
CA ILE A 557 -25.67 16.42 -8.22
C ILE A 557 -25.91 14.99 -8.71
N VAL A 558 -25.63 14.72 -9.97
CA VAL A 558 -25.47 13.37 -10.52
C VAL A 558 -24.06 12.91 -10.23
N VAL A 559 -23.92 11.87 -9.40
CA VAL A 559 -22.64 11.20 -9.09
C VAL A 559 -22.53 9.98 -9.98
N ASP A 560 -21.56 9.95 -10.87
CA ASP A 560 -21.36 8.87 -11.83
C ASP A 560 -20.10 8.08 -11.47
N ILE A 561 -20.26 6.78 -11.25
CA ILE A 561 -19.14 5.83 -11.02
C ILE A 561 -19.17 4.67 -12.02
N ARG A 562 -19.78 4.86 -13.18
CA ARG A 562 -19.72 3.88 -14.26
C ARG A 562 -18.27 3.67 -14.70
N ASN A 563 -17.91 2.42 -14.98
CA ASN A 563 -16.56 2.00 -15.37
C ASN A 563 -15.49 2.30 -14.29
N ASN A 564 -15.88 2.42 -13.05
CA ASN A 564 -14.94 2.61 -11.92
C ASN A 564 -14.36 1.27 -11.48
N ASN A 565 -13.04 1.13 -11.62
CA ASN A 565 -12.32 -0.12 -11.34
C ASN A 565 -12.02 -0.36 -9.85
N GLY A 566 -12.63 0.42 -8.94
CA GLY A 566 -12.40 0.30 -7.51
C GLY A 566 -11.12 0.97 -7.04
N GLY A 567 -10.72 0.66 -5.83
CA GLY A 567 -9.61 1.25 -5.08
C GLY A 567 -9.80 1.08 -3.58
N PHE A 568 -9.78 2.20 -2.81
CA PHE A 568 -9.83 2.11 -1.35
C PHE A 568 -10.37 3.37 -0.64
N VAL A 569 -11.14 4.22 -1.32
CA VAL A 569 -11.56 5.51 -0.73
C VAL A 569 -13.08 5.68 -0.62
N ASN A 570 -13.85 4.58 -0.75
CA ASN A 570 -15.32 4.64 -0.69
C ASN A 570 -15.82 5.38 0.56
N ALA A 571 -15.28 5.07 1.73
CA ALA A 571 -15.71 5.64 3.01
C ALA A 571 -15.56 7.18 3.05
N TYR A 572 -14.48 7.71 2.48
CA TYR A 572 -14.21 9.16 2.45
C TYR A 572 -15.09 9.90 1.46
N ALA A 573 -15.37 9.28 0.32
CA ALA A 573 -16.30 9.83 -0.66
C ALA A 573 -17.73 9.84 -0.11
N LEU A 574 -18.16 8.74 0.54
CA LEU A 574 -19.47 8.65 1.22
C LEU A 574 -19.58 9.66 2.37
N ASP A 575 -18.51 9.89 3.13
CA ASP A 575 -18.52 10.81 4.26
C ASP A 575 -18.92 12.23 3.83
N VAL A 576 -18.38 12.75 2.72
CA VAL A 576 -18.72 14.07 2.20
C VAL A 576 -20.19 14.15 1.75
N LEU A 577 -20.70 13.08 1.13
CA LEU A 577 -22.10 13.01 0.65
C LEU A 577 -23.10 12.80 1.79
N SER A 578 -22.68 12.16 2.88
CA SER A 578 -23.55 11.85 4.03
C SER A 578 -23.71 12.99 5.04
N ARG A 579 -22.83 14.00 5.00
CA ARG A 579 -22.86 15.13 5.92
C ARG A 579 -24.14 15.96 5.70
N ARG A 580 -24.91 16.15 6.77
CA ARG A 580 -26.17 16.91 6.75
C ARG A 580 -25.99 18.28 7.40
N PRO A 581 -26.69 19.33 6.93
CA PRO A 581 -26.72 20.61 7.61
C PRO A 581 -27.35 20.42 9.00
N TYR A 582 -26.84 21.13 10.01
CA TYR A 582 -27.37 21.08 11.38
C TYR A 582 -27.55 22.46 11.99
N LEU A 583 -26.93 23.51 11.47
CA LEU A 583 -27.20 24.91 11.79
C LEU A 583 -26.56 25.84 10.76
N THR A 584 -27.04 27.09 10.75
CA THR A 584 -26.53 28.17 9.92
C THR A 584 -25.75 29.16 10.78
N MET A 585 -24.59 29.58 10.30
CA MET A 585 -23.77 30.61 10.92
C MET A 585 -23.79 31.87 10.06
N THR A 586 -23.88 33.03 10.70
CA THR A 586 -23.87 34.31 10.01
C THR A 586 -22.88 35.24 10.70
N GLN A 587 -21.77 35.53 10.03
CA GLN A 587 -20.82 36.52 10.50
C GLN A 587 -21.43 37.94 10.37
N ARG A 588 -21.05 38.84 11.26
CA ARG A 588 -21.53 40.22 11.21
C ARG A 588 -21.16 40.87 9.87
N GLY A 589 -22.19 41.21 9.09
CA GLY A 589 -22.01 41.82 7.76
C GLY A 589 -21.77 40.80 6.62
N GLY A 590 -21.74 39.51 6.92
CA GLY A 590 -21.61 38.44 5.93
C GLY A 590 -22.98 37.79 5.59
N PRO A 591 -23.03 36.96 4.55
CA PRO A 591 -24.20 36.16 4.24
C PRO A 591 -24.32 34.96 5.22
N PRO A 592 -25.51 34.39 5.39
CA PRO A 592 -25.68 33.12 6.08
C PRO A 592 -24.92 32.00 5.36
N ALA A 593 -24.22 31.17 6.12
CA ALA A 593 -23.49 30.02 5.61
C ALA A 593 -23.81 28.77 6.43
N PRO A 594 -23.81 27.56 5.81
CA PRO A 594 -23.88 26.32 6.55
C PRO A 594 -22.70 26.21 7.53
N ALA A 595 -22.96 25.73 8.76
CA ALA A 595 -21.94 25.65 9.81
C ALA A 595 -20.73 24.79 9.41
N ARG A 596 -20.95 23.70 8.68
CA ARG A 596 -19.85 22.83 8.22
C ARG A 596 -18.87 23.58 7.33
N THR A 597 -19.37 24.31 6.34
CA THR A 597 -18.55 25.13 5.44
C THR A 597 -17.83 26.24 6.19
N GLU A 598 -18.53 26.95 7.08
CA GLU A 598 -17.95 28.04 7.86
C GLU A 598 -16.85 27.54 8.81
N LEU A 599 -16.98 26.33 9.35
CA LEU A 599 -15.98 25.68 10.20
C LEU A 599 -14.92 24.91 9.42
N GLY A 600 -14.87 25.03 8.09
CA GLY A 600 -13.86 24.41 7.24
C GLY A 600 -14.03 22.91 7.03
N GLN A 601 -15.22 22.36 7.25
CA GLN A 601 -15.52 20.97 6.94
C GLN A 601 -16.19 20.85 5.58
N ARG A 602 -15.54 20.12 4.66
CA ARG A 602 -16.11 19.84 3.33
C ARG A 602 -17.41 19.07 3.45
N SER A 603 -18.46 19.54 2.78
CA SER A 603 -19.79 18.95 2.78
C SER A 603 -20.53 19.36 1.51
N LEU A 604 -21.21 18.42 0.86
CA LEU A 604 -22.01 18.75 -0.32
C LEU A 604 -23.35 19.39 0.08
N GLU A 605 -24.07 18.76 1.00
CA GLU A 605 -25.39 19.20 1.52
C GLU A 605 -26.49 19.39 0.45
N LEU A 606 -26.30 18.84 -0.76
CA LEU A 606 -27.27 18.80 -1.84
C LEU A 606 -27.79 17.36 -2.06
N PRO A 607 -29.02 17.22 -2.56
CA PRO A 607 -29.51 15.92 -3.03
C PRO A 607 -28.65 15.36 -4.14
N THR A 608 -28.45 14.03 -4.11
CA THR A 608 -27.63 13.32 -5.10
C THR A 608 -28.38 12.12 -5.69
N ILE A 609 -27.99 11.71 -6.87
CA ILE A 609 -28.37 10.45 -7.49
C ILE A 609 -27.13 9.75 -8.01
N LEU A 610 -27.02 8.43 -7.82
CA LEU A 610 -25.87 7.65 -8.21
C LEU A 610 -26.10 6.92 -9.53
N VAL A 611 -25.16 6.97 -10.44
CA VAL A 611 -25.19 6.21 -11.70
C VAL A 611 -24.07 5.16 -11.68
N VAL A 612 -24.45 3.90 -11.91
CA VAL A 612 -23.56 2.74 -11.92
C VAL A 612 -23.78 1.85 -13.16
N ASN A 613 -22.83 0.98 -13.44
CA ASN A 613 -22.99 -0.04 -14.46
C ASN A 613 -22.23 -1.34 -14.08
N GLN A 614 -22.37 -2.38 -14.91
CA GLN A 614 -21.71 -3.67 -14.73
C GLN A 614 -20.16 -3.62 -14.70
N HIS A 615 -19.56 -2.49 -14.95
CA HIS A 615 -18.12 -2.21 -14.83
C HIS A 615 -17.78 -1.33 -13.61
N SER A 616 -18.74 -1.07 -12.74
CA SER A 616 -18.49 -0.52 -11.39
C SER A 616 -18.14 -1.70 -10.49
N LEU A 617 -16.85 -1.84 -10.12
CA LEU A 617 -16.37 -3.04 -9.43
C LEU A 617 -15.50 -2.71 -8.23
N SER A 618 -15.27 -3.70 -7.37
CA SER A 618 -14.41 -3.60 -6.18
C SER A 618 -14.91 -2.48 -5.24
N ASP A 619 -14.06 -1.56 -4.81
CA ASP A 619 -14.41 -0.46 -3.90
C ASP A 619 -15.57 0.43 -4.41
N ALA A 620 -15.85 0.43 -5.72
CA ALA A 620 -17.05 1.08 -6.28
C ALA A 620 -18.34 0.33 -5.90
N GLU A 621 -18.28 -0.97 -5.63
CA GLU A 621 -19.41 -1.74 -5.11
C GLU A 621 -19.64 -1.46 -3.62
N ASP A 622 -18.56 -1.31 -2.83
CA ASP A 622 -18.65 -0.83 -1.44
C ASP A 622 -19.25 0.57 -1.38
N PHE A 623 -18.85 1.44 -2.29
CA PHE A 623 -19.45 2.79 -2.41
C PHE A 623 -20.95 2.70 -2.75
N THR A 624 -21.33 1.85 -3.69
CA THR A 624 -22.74 1.64 -4.08
C THR A 624 -23.56 1.09 -2.91
N GLU A 625 -23.06 0.09 -2.20
CA GLU A 625 -23.72 -0.48 -1.02
C GLU A 625 -23.83 0.55 0.10
N GLY A 626 -22.76 1.30 0.37
CA GLY A 626 -22.77 2.38 1.37
C GLY A 626 -23.74 3.48 1.00
N TYR A 627 -23.78 3.91 -0.26
CA TYR A 627 -24.70 4.94 -0.76
C TYR A 627 -26.16 4.54 -0.53
N ARG A 628 -26.53 3.29 -0.83
CA ARG A 628 -27.87 2.74 -0.60
C ARG A 628 -28.20 2.60 0.89
N THR A 629 -27.29 2.01 1.67
CA THR A 629 -27.45 1.78 3.11
C THR A 629 -27.62 3.09 3.88
N LEU A 630 -26.87 4.12 3.52
CA LEU A 630 -26.95 5.45 4.12
C LEU A 630 -28.10 6.30 3.55
N LYS A 631 -28.86 5.77 2.57
CA LYS A 631 -30.00 6.43 1.93
C LYS A 631 -29.66 7.82 1.39
N LEU A 632 -28.55 7.91 0.65
CA LEU A 632 -28.05 9.17 0.12
C LEU A 632 -28.82 9.65 -1.13
N GLY A 633 -29.51 8.74 -1.81
CA GLY A 633 -30.32 8.94 -2.99
C GLY A 633 -30.61 7.62 -3.69
N LYS A 634 -31.27 7.65 -4.87
CA LYS A 634 -31.50 6.47 -5.70
C LYS A 634 -30.28 6.11 -6.50
N VAL A 635 -30.16 4.82 -6.87
CA VAL A 635 -29.15 4.28 -7.76
C VAL A 635 -29.77 3.93 -9.10
N VAL A 636 -29.20 4.42 -10.19
CA VAL A 636 -29.70 4.28 -11.56
C VAL A 636 -28.64 3.60 -12.42
N GLY A 637 -29.05 2.78 -13.38
CA GLY A 637 -28.17 2.15 -14.36
C GLY A 637 -28.31 0.65 -14.39
N GLU A 638 -27.21 -0.06 -14.43
CA GLU A 638 -27.16 -1.54 -14.42
C GLU A 638 -26.50 -2.01 -13.12
N PRO A 639 -26.89 -3.18 -12.58
CA PRO A 639 -26.21 -3.77 -11.41
C PRO A 639 -24.70 -3.78 -11.59
N THR A 640 -23.97 -3.65 -10.47
CA THR A 640 -22.50 -3.65 -10.44
C THR A 640 -21.90 -4.99 -10.88
N ALA A 641 -20.56 -5.12 -10.87
CA ALA A 641 -19.89 -6.32 -11.35
C ALA A 641 -20.07 -7.57 -10.45
N GLY A 642 -20.22 -7.41 -9.15
CA GLY A 642 -20.15 -8.50 -8.17
C GLY A 642 -18.72 -8.99 -7.94
N TRP A 643 -17.73 -8.11 -8.06
CA TRP A 643 -16.29 -8.39 -7.94
C TRP A 643 -15.68 -7.59 -6.80
N ILE A 644 -15.77 -8.07 -5.56
CA ILE A 644 -15.53 -7.23 -4.38
C ILE A 644 -14.59 -7.83 -3.31
N VAL A 645 -14.07 -9.04 -3.49
CA VAL A 645 -13.15 -9.62 -2.49
C VAL A 645 -11.90 -8.78 -2.33
N TYR A 646 -11.54 -8.40 -1.09
CA TYR A 646 -10.28 -7.73 -0.87
C TYR A 646 -9.11 -8.71 -0.99
N THR A 647 -8.04 -8.22 -1.58
CA THR A 647 -6.89 -9.03 -2.01
C THR A 647 -5.57 -8.43 -1.53
N GLY A 648 -4.63 -9.31 -1.21
CA GLY A 648 -3.22 -9.00 -1.11
C GLY A 648 -2.43 -9.50 -2.31
N ALA A 649 -1.12 -9.33 -2.29
CA ALA A 649 -0.19 -9.89 -3.26
C ALA A 649 0.84 -10.77 -2.57
N MET A 650 1.17 -11.90 -3.17
CA MET A 650 2.21 -12.83 -2.72
C MET A 650 3.28 -12.97 -3.81
N PRO A 651 4.54 -12.59 -3.55
CA PRO A 651 5.64 -12.83 -4.49
C PRO A 651 5.94 -14.32 -4.57
N LEU A 652 6.15 -14.83 -5.78
CA LEU A 652 6.58 -16.19 -6.06
C LEU A 652 8.10 -16.21 -6.32
N ILE A 653 8.70 -17.40 -6.26
CA ILE A 653 10.16 -17.54 -6.28
C ILE A 653 10.80 -17.07 -7.61
N ASP A 654 10.07 -17.17 -8.71
CA ASP A 654 10.48 -16.72 -10.04
C ASP A 654 10.35 -15.20 -10.25
N GLY A 655 9.90 -14.46 -9.23
CA GLY A 655 9.64 -13.03 -9.30
C GLY A 655 8.26 -12.66 -9.87
N SER A 656 7.41 -13.63 -10.20
CA SER A 656 6.00 -13.38 -10.48
C SER A 656 5.24 -13.01 -9.20
N SER A 657 4.05 -12.42 -9.35
CA SER A 657 3.19 -12.02 -8.23
C SER A 657 1.82 -12.66 -8.34
N MET A 658 1.37 -13.32 -7.29
CA MET A 658 0.03 -13.91 -7.18
C MET A 658 -0.89 -13.03 -6.35
N ARG A 659 -2.06 -12.71 -6.87
CA ARG A 659 -3.13 -12.05 -6.10
C ARG A 659 -3.82 -13.08 -5.19
N MET A 660 -4.06 -12.66 -3.95
CA MET A 660 -4.59 -13.49 -2.87
C MET A 660 -5.92 -12.92 -2.38
N PRO A 661 -7.06 -13.37 -2.89
CA PRO A 661 -8.37 -13.02 -2.34
C PRO A 661 -8.46 -13.53 -0.90
N SER A 662 -8.48 -12.64 0.08
CA SER A 662 -8.30 -13.01 1.50
C SER A 662 -9.38 -12.50 2.44
N THR A 663 -10.26 -11.59 1.99
CA THR A 663 -11.25 -10.95 2.86
C THR A 663 -12.63 -10.95 2.22
N LEU A 664 -13.58 -11.62 2.87
CA LEU A 664 -15.00 -11.60 2.51
C LEU A 664 -15.60 -10.23 2.83
N ILE A 665 -16.35 -9.67 1.88
CA ILE A 665 -17.18 -8.50 2.09
C ILE A 665 -18.66 -8.90 2.13
N THR A 666 -19.35 -8.42 3.15
CA THR A 666 -20.76 -8.67 3.38
C THR A 666 -21.53 -7.37 3.39
N GLY A 667 -22.58 -7.26 2.61
CA GLY A 667 -23.46 -6.10 2.59
C GLY A 667 -24.21 -5.91 3.91
N HIS A 668 -24.87 -4.77 4.07
CA HIS A 668 -25.68 -4.46 5.25
C HIS A 668 -26.81 -5.47 5.48
N ASP A 669 -27.29 -6.11 4.42
CA ASP A 669 -28.31 -7.18 4.45
C ASP A 669 -27.77 -8.53 4.94
N GLY A 670 -26.48 -8.63 5.30
CA GLY A 670 -25.81 -9.84 5.73
C GLY A 670 -25.42 -10.80 4.60
N LYS A 671 -25.63 -10.44 3.34
CA LYS A 671 -25.27 -11.27 2.20
C LYS A 671 -23.86 -10.98 1.72
N GLN A 672 -23.19 -12.04 1.29
CA GLN A 672 -21.92 -11.95 0.59
C GLN A 672 -22.07 -11.10 -0.67
N MET A 673 -21.15 -10.20 -0.91
CA MET A 673 -21.16 -9.33 -2.10
C MET A 673 -20.41 -9.93 -3.30
N GLU A 674 -19.41 -10.76 -3.06
CA GLU A 674 -18.70 -11.48 -4.13
C GLU A 674 -19.65 -12.39 -4.92
N ASN A 675 -19.60 -12.32 -6.25
CA ASN A 675 -20.55 -12.97 -7.18
C ASN A 675 -22.03 -12.58 -6.98
N ASN A 676 -22.27 -11.45 -6.29
CA ASN A 676 -23.60 -10.93 -6.00
C ASN A 676 -23.67 -9.42 -6.25
N PRO A 677 -23.85 -9.00 -7.51
CA PRO A 677 -23.87 -7.59 -7.90
C PRO A 677 -24.78 -6.71 -7.05
N ARG A 678 -24.37 -5.49 -6.78
CA ARG A 678 -25.24 -4.54 -6.06
C ARG A 678 -26.37 -4.09 -6.96
N PRO A 679 -27.62 -4.22 -6.52
CA PRO A 679 -28.78 -3.87 -7.33
C PRO A 679 -28.92 -2.35 -7.46
N VAL A 680 -29.60 -1.93 -8.51
CA VAL A 680 -30.03 -0.56 -8.74
C VAL A 680 -31.50 -0.36 -8.37
N ASP A 681 -31.90 0.87 -8.07
CA ASP A 681 -33.31 1.22 -7.80
C ASP A 681 -34.08 1.44 -9.11
N ILE A 682 -33.38 1.90 -10.14
CA ILE A 682 -33.93 2.15 -11.48
C ILE A 682 -32.99 1.50 -12.49
N GLU A 683 -33.42 0.38 -13.05
CA GLU A 683 -32.64 -0.34 -14.06
C GLU A 683 -32.80 0.30 -15.43
N VAL A 684 -31.66 0.68 -16.01
CA VAL A 684 -31.59 1.29 -17.36
C VAL A 684 -30.34 0.77 -18.06
N SER A 685 -30.52 -0.02 -19.09
CA SER A 685 -29.46 -0.47 -19.96
C SER A 685 -29.17 0.53 -21.08
N ARG A 686 -27.90 0.64 -21.44
CA ARG A 686 -27.50 1.44 -22.61
C ARG A 686 -27.48 0.57 -23.85
N PRO A 687 -28.24 0.93 -24.92
CA PRO A 687 -28.17 0.23 -26.20
C PRO A 687 -26.76 0.30 -26.81
N ILE A 688 -26.34 -0.78 -27.47
CA ILE A 688 -25.07 -0.80 -28.18
C ILE A 688 -25.06 0.34 -29.22
N GLY A 689 -23.99 1.14 -29.23
CA GLY A 689 -23.85 2.27 -30.16
C GLY A 689 -24.52 3.58 -29.72
N GLU A 690 -25.24 3.62 -28.60
CA GLU A 690 -25.87 4.85 -28.10
C GLU A 690 -24.91 6.02 -27.95
N SER A 691 -23.66 5.76 -27.50
CA SER A 691 -22.62 6.78 -27.35
C SER A 691 -22.29 7.55 -28.65
N TYR A 692 -22.57 6.97 -29.82
CA TYR A 692 -22.40 7.66 -31.11
C TYR A 692 -23.58 8.57 -31.47
N THR A 693 -24.67 8.51 -30.72
CA THR A 693 -25.91 9.29 -31.01
C THR A 693 -25.96 10.63 -30.26
N GLY A 694 -25.00 10.87 -29.33
CA GLY A 694 -25.00 12.01 -28.43
C GLY A 694 -26.08 11.95 -27.34
N LYS A 695 -26.61 10.74 -27.07
CA LYS A 695 -27.57 10.44 -26.00
C LYS A 695 -26.94 9.57 -24.94
N ASP A 696 -27.50 9.60 -23.74
CA ASP A 696 -27.15 8.72 -22.61
C ASP A 696 -28.42 8.41 -21.80
N SER A 697 -29.02 7.23 -22.05
CA SER A 697 -30.28 6.80 -21.42
C SER A 697 -30.19 6.74 -19.90
N GLN A 698 -29.02 6.39 -19.36
CA GLN A 698 -28.80 6.30 -17.91
C GLN A 698 -28.74 7.69 -17.29
N LEU A 699 -28.04 8.65 -17.91
CA LEU A 699 -28.04 10.05 -17.46
C LEU A 699 -29.42 10.71 -17.63
N ASP A 700 -30.16 10.40 -18.73
CA ASP A 700 -31.53 10.89 -18.92
C ASP A 700 -32.45 10.44 -17.78
N ALA A 701 -32.34 9.16 -17.38
CA ALA A 701 -33.13 8.64 -16.26
C ALA A 701 -32.71 9.25 -14.93
N ALA A 702 -31.41 9.36 -14.65
CA ALA A 702 -30.90 9.94 -13.42
C ALA A 702 -31.34 11.43 -13.27
N VAL A 703 -31.18 12.21 -14.33
CA VAL A 703 -31.61 13.61 -14.33
C VAL A 703 -33.12 13.75 -14.11
N ARG A 704 -33.95 12.96 -14.80
CA ARG A 704 -35.41 12.97 -14.63
C ARG A 704 -35.82 12.67 -13.18
N GLU A 705 -35.22 11.63 -12.58
CA GLU A 705 -35.53 11.21 -11.21
C GLU A 705 -35.14 12.27 -10.18
N LEU A 706 -33.90 12.79 -10.27
CA LEU A 706 -33.46 13.82 -9.34
C LEU A 706 -34.22 15.10 -9.47
N LEU A 707 -34.62 15.50 -10.68
CA LEU A 707 -35.49 16.66 -10.87
C LEU A 707 -36.90 16.43 -10.28
N ALA A 708 -37.44 15.22 -10.37
CA ALA A 708 -38.72 14.87 -9.74
C ALA A 708 -38.65 14.92 -8.22
N GLU A 709 -37.56 14.44 -7.63
CA GLU A 709 -37.29 14.53 -6.18
C GLU A 709 -37.18 15.97 -5.71
N LEU A 710 -36.51 16.85 -6.46
CA LEU A 710 -36.40 18.28 -6.15
C LEU A 710 -37.72 19.03 -6.27
N ALA A 711 -38.69 18.52 -7.03
CA ALA A 711 -40.01 19.12 -7.16
C ALA A 711 -40.96 18.72 -6.01
N HIS A 712 -40.63 17.65 -5.27
CA HIS A 712 -41.41 17.12 -4.14
C HIS A 712 -40.51 16.84 -2.95
N PRO A 713 -39.88 17.88 -2.32
CA PRO A 713 -38.86 17.72 -1.28
C PRO A 713 -39.40 17.12 0.03
#